data_8d8ba670831144e574756826b58afa87
#
_entry.id   8d8ba670831144e574756826b58afa87
#
_cell.length_a   1.000
_cell.length_b   1.000
_cell.length_c   1.000
_cell.angle_alpha   90.00
_cell.angle_beta   90.00
_cell.angle_gamma   90.00
#
_symmetry.space_group_name_H-M   'P 1'
#
loop_
_entity.id
_entity.type
_entity.pdbx_description
1 polymer ?
#
loop_
_entity_poly.entity_id
_entity_poly.type
_entity_poly.pdbx_seq_one_letter_code
_entity_poly.pdbx_strand_id
1 'polypeptide(L)'
;MPLSKIELQPGIDKERTAYASEGGWYDCDKIRFRKGMPEKIGGWQSISTNTFLGVCRSLHTWGDLSSNIFIGLGTNLKFYISRGGSYFDVTPLRTPAFTLGADPFSTTSGSSIVVVTDPLGGYKTGDFVSFSGATAVGGITISGEYQITYNAGVSVTANVTPAVSADATIVINGKVGTIFVGMQIVHSQISGTVTVDSITAQDSTTATIEASSTVTLNDNSAIQFADTLTYTIDAGVNASSTAVGGGGSVVAEYQINTGASVPTAFAGWGGGFWAESAWGQGGDSVTALRLWSQAHFGQDLVFGPRGGSLFYWAVTSGLSARGVLVSSLSNASEVPIQQNLILVADISRFVFCMGTNDVFTTTVDPMLVRWSDQESVTQWSPAATNQSGSLRLSRGSEIVAAIQSRQEVLIWTDAAMYAMQYVGAPDVWTAQLLGENISIASQNAAAYSNGMAFWMGKDKFYVYDGVVKPLPCSVHRHVFETLNLEQYRQVTSGTNEEFHEIWWFYCNGISTTNDSYVVYNYLEDIWYIGTLARTAWLDSGLQTSPIAATYSYNLVNHETGLDNLEDPSNEQPITAYITSAQFDLDDGHNFMFVWRMLPDITFVGSSIEAPSATMTLYPLANSGSGYNDPLSVGSVATGVVQRSSTYIIDEYTEQLNIRVRGRQAALKIESDGSGVQWQLGFPRIDMRPDGRR
;
A
#
# COMPACT_ATOMS: atom_id res chain seq x y z
N MET A 1 46.36 -27.12 15.45
CA MET A 1 46.59 -25.68 15.25
C MET A 1 45.87 -24.93 16.36
N PRO A 2 46.29 -23.70 16.70
CA PRO A 2 45.47 -22.89 17.60
C PRO A 2 44.10 -22.63 16.97
N LEU A 3 43.07 -22.42 17.78
CA LEU A 3 41.76 -21.98 17.36
C LEU A 3 41.86 -20.65 16.57
N SER A 4 41.30 -20.62 15.41
CA SER A 4 41.17 -19.40 14.58
C SER A 4 39.88 -18.68 14.91
N LYS A 5 39.94 -17.38 15.09
CA LYS A 5 38.77 -16.52 15.24
C LYS A 5 38.09 -16.37 13.87
N ILE A 6 36.76 -16.55 13.81
CA ILE A 6 35.96 -16.19 12.65
C ILE A 6 35.52 -14.75 12.88
N GLU A 7 36.10 -13.83 12.13
CA GLU A 7 35.75 -12.41 12.18
C GLU A 7 35.17 -12.02 10.82
N LEU A 8 33.87 -11.80 10.81
CA LEU A 8 33.14 -11.49 9.60
C LEU A 8 32.74 -9.99 9.58
N GLN A 9 32.89 -9.37 8.44
CA GLN A 9 32.49 -7.98 8.26
C GLN A 9 30.98 -7.85 8.40
N PRO A 10 30.47 -6.81 9.10
CA PRO A 10 29.06 -6.59 9.26
C PRO A 10 28.37 -6.19 7.93
N GLY A 11 27.07 -6.44 7.87
CA GLY A 11 26.28 -6.22 6.65
C GLY A 11 26.26 -7.43 5.71
N ILE A 12 25.32 -7.42 4.79
CA ILE A 12 25.12 -8.48 3.79
C ILE A 12 25.70 -8.05 2.46
N ASP A 13 26.50 -8.89 1.80
CA ASP A 13 27.00 -8.66 0.45
C ASP A 13 26.49 -9.76 -0.49
N LYS A 14 25.48 -9.40 -1.31
CA LYS A 14 24.95 -10.23 -2.40
C LYS A 14 25.27 -9.67 -3.78
N GLU A 15 26.07 -8.64 -3.88
CA GLU A 15 26.55 -8.09 -5.15
C GLU A 15 27.55 -9.02 -5.84
N ARG A 16 28.30 -9.72 -5.02
CA ARG A 16 29.32 -10.68 -5.45
C ARG A 16 28.83 -12.12 -5.31
N THR A 17 29.62 -13.07 -5.77
CA THR A 17 29.37 -14.49 -5.48
C THR A 17 29.63 -14.79 -4.01
N ALA A 18 28.99 -15.84 -3.46
CA ALA A 18 29.15 -16.21 -2.07
C ALA A 18 30.61 -16.51 -1.67
N TYR A 19 31.44 -16.88 -2.63
CA TYR A 19 32.87 -17.09 -2.41
C TYR A 19 33.67 -15.77 -2.48
N ALA A 20 33.33 -14.89 -3.43
CA ALA A 20 34.01 -13.60 -3.55
C ALA A 20 33.73 -12.63 -2.40
N SER A 21 32.69 -12.91 -1.62
CA SER A 21 32.33 -12.19 -0.40
C SER A 21 32.94 -12.80 0.86
N GLU A 22 34.01 -13.61 0.71
CA GLU A 22 34.72 -14.22 1.81
C GLU A 22 35.09 -13.19 2.91
N GLY A 23 34.94 -13.59 4.18
CA GLY A 23 35.13 -12.68 5.31
C GLY A 23 33.93 -11.81 5.65
N GLY A 24 32.80 -11.99 4.97
CA GLY A 24 31.55 -11.29 5.24
C GLY A 24 30.36 -12.21 5.45
N TRP A 25 29.20 -11.61 5.62
CA TRP A 25 27.92 -12.30 5.65
C TRP A 25 27.25 -12.25 4.26
N TYR A 26 26.57 -13.34 3.87
CA TYR A 26 25.99 -13.46 2.54
C TYR A 26 24.46 -13.43 2.51
N ASP A 27 23.82 -13.98 3.56
CA ASP A 27 22.36 -14.06 3.62
C ASP A 27 21.83 -13.91 5.04
N CYS A 28 20.64 -13.31 5.20
CA CYS A 28 19.97 -13.24 6.49
C CYS A 28 18.47 -13.08 6.34
N ASP A 29 17.73 -13.38 7.40
CA ASP A 29 16.34 -13.01 7.60
C ASP A 29 16.09 -12.67 9.08
N LYS A 30 15.40 -11.55 9.35
CA LYS A 30 15.09 -11.07 10.71
C LYS A 30 16.31 -10.82 11.59
N ILE A 31 17.38 -10.34 10.97
CA ILE A 31 18.66 -10.00 11.64
C ILE A 31 18.95 -8.53 11.43
N ARG A 32 19.47 -7.90 12.47
CA ARG A 32 20.11 -6.59 12.41
C ARG A 32 21.55 -6.68 12.86
N PHE A 33 22.30 -5.63 12.60
CA PHE A 33 23.64 -5.48 13.13
C PHE A 33 23.68 -4.36 14.16
N ARG A 34 24.27 -4.65 15.31
CA ARG A 34 24.47 -3.68 16.38
C ARG A 34 25.92 -3.65 16.78
N LYS A 35 26.59 -2.53 16.56
CA LYS A 35 28.04 -2.39 16.74
C LYS A 35 28.83 -3.48 16.01
N GLY A 36 28.44 -3.75 14.79
CA GLY A 36 29.05 -4.77 13.92
C GLY A 36 28.69 -6.22 14.23
N MET A 37 27.91 -6.50 15.29
CA MET A 37 27.50 -7.86 15.66
C MET A 37 26.08 -8.15 15.21
N PRO A 38 25.82 -9.29 14.56
CA PRO A 38 24.47 -9.68 14.19
C PRO A 38 23.67 -10.12 15.41
N GLU A 39 22.44 -9.62 15.48
CA GLU A 39 21.45 -9.98 16.49
C GLU A 39 20.07 -10.18 15.85
N LYS A 40 19.22 -10.98 16.48
CA LYS A 40 17.82 -11.12 16.07
C LYS A 40 17.09 -9.79 16.31
N ILE A 41 16.24 -9.37 15.36
CA ILE A 41 15.38 -8.20 15.55
C ILE A 41 14.34 -8.43 16.65
N GLY A 42 13.80 -7.36 17.21
CA GLY A 42 12.68 -7.43 18.15
C GLY A 42 11.41 -8.01 17.55
N GLY A 43 10.49 -8.41 18.41
CA GLY A 43 9.18 -8.92 18.02
C GLY A 43 8.22 -7.80 17.61
N TRP A 44 6.98 -8.19 17.31
CA TRP A 44 5.89 -7.26 17.07
C TRP A 44 4.59 -7.75 17.65
N GLN A 45 3.78 -6.81 18.13
CA GLN A 45 2.55 -7.08 18.82
C GLN A 45 1.42 -6.21 18.27
N SER A 46 0.25 -6.81 18.04
CA SER A 46 -0.96 -6.07 17.67
C SER A 46 -1.34 -5.05 18.73
N ILE A 47 -1.68 -3.83 18.31
CA ILE A 47 -2.11 -2.75 19.21
C ILE A 47 -3.47 -3.09 19.84
N SER A 48 -4.32 -3.80 19.10
CA SER A 48 -5.65 -4.22 19.58
C SER A 48 -6.15 -5.42 18.78
N THR A 49 -7.23 -6.03 19.26
CA THR A 49 -7.94 -7.10 18.54
C THR A 49 -8.86 -6.57 17.44
N ASN A 50 -9.04 -5.24 17.34
CA ASN A 50 -9.86 -4.63 16.30
C ASN A 50 -9.13 -4.63 14.96
N THR A 51 -9.91 -4.74 13.88
CA THR A 51 -9.42 -4.67 12.51
C THR A 51 -10.10 -3.53 11.75
N PHE A 52 -9.45 -3.04 10.72
CA PHE A 52 -10.00 -2.06 9.77
C PHE A 52 -10.25 -2.74 8.41
N LEU A 53 -11.07 -2.13 7.55
CA LEU A 53 -11.33 -2.66 6.21
C LEU A 53 -10.32 -2.15 5.19
N GLY A 54 -9.81 -3.05 4.35
CA GLY A 54 -8.92 -2.74 3.25
C GLY A 54 -7.44 -2.69 3.62
N VAL A 55 -6.57 -2.59 2.61
CA VAL A 55 -5.10 -2.53 2.76
C VAL A 55 -4.68 -1.09 3.06
N CYS A 56 -4.11 -0.86 4.25
CA CYS A 56 -3.62 0.45 4.65
C CYS A 56 -2.30 0.79 3.97
N ARG A 57 -2.20 1.96 3.32
CA ARG A 57 -0.98 2.42 2.65
C ARG A 57 -0.55 3.83 3.05
N SER A 58 -1.16 4.38 4.07
CA SER A 58 -0.78 5.69 4.61
C SER A 58 -1.03 5.71 6.11
N LEU A 59 0.00 6.03 6.87
CA LEU A 59 -0.06 6.26 8.31
C LEU A 59 0.48 7.65 8.63
N HIS A 60 -0.17 8.34 9.57
CA HIS A 60 0.29 9.62 10.08
C HIS A 60 -0.15 9.77 11.53
N THR A 61 0.73 10.28 12.38
CA THR A 61 0.43 10.50 13.80
C THR A 61 0.48 11.97 14.15
N TRP A 62 -0.44 12.40 15.02
CA TRP A 62 -0.45 13.76 15.58
C TRP A 62 -1.15 13.76 16.95
N GLY A 63 -1.02 14.86 17.66
CA GLY A 63 -1.67 15.06 18.95
C GLY A 63 -2.58 16.29 18.97
N ASP A 64 -3.61 16.25 19.82
CA ASP A 64 -4.42 17.43 20.14
C ASP A 64 -3.87 18.17 21.35
N LEU A 65 -4.45 19.31 21.66
CA LEU A 65 -4.09 20.15 22.83
C LEU A 65 -4.41 19.49 24.18
N SER A 66 -5.17 18.38 24.16
CA SER A 66 -5.51 17.57 25.34
C SER A 66 -4.58 16.37 25.49
N SER A 67 -3.49 16.30 24.76
CA SER A 67 -2.51 15.20 24.72
C SER A 67 -3.09 13.85 24.26
N ASN A 68 -4.21 13.86 23.52
CA ASN A 68 -4.65 12.67 22.84
C ASN A 68 -3.82 12.45 21.59
N ILE A 69 -3.38 11.22 21.37
CA ILE A 69 -2.64 10.83 20.19
C ILE A 69 -3.60 10.15 19.20
N PHE A 70 -3.56 10.59 17.97
CA PHE A 70 -4.32 10.05 16.84
C PHE A 70 -3.39 9.46 15.81
N ILE A 71 -3.87 8.43 15.10
CA ILE A 71 -3.21 7.85 13.93
C ILE A 71 -4.22 7.85 12.79
N GLY A 72 -3.92 8.58 11.72
CA GLY A 72 -4.68 8.54 10.47
C GLY A 72 -4.27 7.32 9.64
N LEU A 73 -5.25 6.58 9.13
CA LEU A 73 -5.06 5.37 8.32
C LEU A 73 -5.83 5.50 7.00
N GLY A 74 -5.10 5.54 5.90
CA GLY A 74 -5.69 5.51 4.57
C GLY A 74 -5.64 4.11 3.96
N THR A 75 -6.81 3.48 3.74
CA THR A 75 -6.90 2.17 3.08
C THR A 75 -7.44 2.30 1.66
N ASN A 76 -7.38 1.22 0.89
CA ASN A 76 -8.00 1.23 -0.44
C ASN A 76 -9.52 1.34 -0.41
N LEU A 77 -10.16 1.03 0.70
CA LEU A 77 -11.62 1.07 0.88
C LEU A 77 -12.07 2.31 1.65
N LYS A 78 -11.38 2.69 2.72
CA LYS A 78 -11.84 3.68 3.69
C LYS A 78 -10.69 4.52 4.25
N PHE A 79 -11.05 5.56 4.98
CA PHE A 79 -10.12 6.34 5.78
C PHE A 79 -10.56 6.34 7.26
N TYR A 80 -9.62 5.99 8.13
CA TYR A 80 -9.88 5.87 9.56
C TYR A 80 -9.00 6.80 10.38
N ILE A 81 -9.46 7.14 11.57
CA ILE A 81 -8.64 7.67 12.65
C ILE A 81 -8.62 6.63 13.76
N SER A 82 -7.43 6.20 14.17
CA SER A 82 -7.26 5.33 15.33
C SER A 82 -6.96 6.15 16.57
N ARG A 83 -7.61 5.77 17.68
CA ARG A 83 -7.35 6.27 19.02
C ARG A 83 -7.53 5.15 20.03
N GLY A 84 -6.50 4.90 20.84
CA GLY A 84 -6.57 3.86 21.88
C GLY A 84 -6.88 2.45 21.36
N GLY A 85 -6.41 2.10 20.15
CA GLY A 85 -6.64 0.79 19.53
C GLY A 85 -8.00 0.60 18.87
N SER A 86 -8.88 1.61 18.89
CA SER A 86 -10.13 1.60 18.12
C SER A 86 -9.98 2.36 16.81
N TYR A 87 -10.70 1.94 15.77
CA TYR A 87 -10.71 2.54 14.46
C TYR A 87 -12.04 3.22 14.17
N PHE A 88 -12.02 4.52 13.92
CA PHE A 88 -13.20 5.34 13.65
C PHE A 88 -13.23 5.70 12.17
N ASP A 89 -14.30 5.31 11.48
CA ASP A 89 -14.51 5.59 10.07
C ASP A 89 -14.86 7.06 9.86
N VAL A 90 -13.92 7.82 9.32
CA VAL A 90 -14.08 9.23 8.95
C VAL A 90 -14.08 9.44 7.44
N THR A 91 -14.28 8.38 6.66
CA THR A 91 -14.31 8.42 5.20
C THR A 91 -15.30 9.48 4.72
N PRO A 92 -14.89 10.44 3.88
CA PRO A 92 -15.78 11.50 3.39
C PRO A 92 -16.92 10.96 2.55
N LEU A 93 -18.03 11.70 2.51
CA LEU A 93 -19.15 11.43 1.62
C LEU A 93 -18.90 12.06 0.24
N ARG A 94 -19.24 11.34 -0.82
CA ARG A 94 -19.16 11.79 -2.21
C ARG A 94 -20.24 12.81 -2.53
N THR A 95 -21.44 12.55 -2.02
CA THR A 95 -22.63 13.41 -2.19
C THR A 95 -23.27 13.66 -0.84
N PRO A 96 -23.91 14.80 -0.64
CA PRO A 96 -24.80 15.01 0.51
C PRO A 96 -25.84 13.89 0.57
N ALA A 97 -26.35 13.63 1.79
CA ALA A 97 -27.46 12.73 2.00
C ALA A 97 -28.66 13.13 1.12
N PHE A 98 -29.23 12.18 0.41
CA PHE A 98 -30.42 12.43 -0.40
C PHE A 98 -31.47 11.33 -0.24
N THR A 99 -32.73 11.68 -0.49
CA THR A 99 -33.84 10.75 -0.39
C THR A 99 -33.98 9.96 -1.68
N LEU A 100 -33.96 8.64 -1.61
CA LEU A 100 -34.30 7.75 -2.72
C LEU A 100 -35.79 7.90 -3.09
N GLY A 101 -36.19 7.49 -4.28
CA GLY A 101 -37.57 7.42 -4.67
C GLY A 101 -38.43 6.52 -3.77
N ALA A 102 -39.73 6.49 -3.99
CA ALA A 102 -40.61 5.62 -3.23
C ALA A 102 -40.27 4.13 -3.50
N ASP A 103 -40.21 3.35 -2.41
CA ASP A 103 -40.01 1.91 -2.44
C ASP A 103 -38.74 1.45 -3.20
N PRO A 104 -37.54 1.97 -2.82
CA PRO A 104 -36.32 1.77 -3.59
C PRO A 104 -35.74 0.36 -3.47
N PHE A 105 -36.22 -0.50 -2.59
CA PHE A 105 -35.68 -1.82 -2.34
C PHE A 105 -36.55 -2.93 -2.94
N SER A 106 -35.90 -3.91 -3.58
CA SER A 106 -36.54 -5.12 -4.07
C SER A 106 -35.85 -6.35 -3.49
N THR A 107 -36.64 -7.23 -2.86
CA THR A 107 -36.17 -8.47 -2.22
C THR A 107 -36.68 -9.69 -2.96
N THR A 108 -35.93 -10.80 -2.85
CA THR A 108 -36.34 -12.12 -3.35
C THR A 108 -36.43 -13.09 -2.17
N SER A 109 -37.55 -13.81 -2.03
CA SER A 109 -37.74 -14.78 -0.95
C SER A 109 -36.59 -15.78 -0.87
N GLY A 110 -36.02 -15.95 0.33
CA GLY A 110 -34.89 -16.86 0.59
C GLY A 110 -33.51 -16.31 0.21
N SER A 111 -33.41 -15.06 -0.28
CA SER A 111 -32.15 -14.40 -0.66
C SER A 111 -31.83 -13.28 0.32
N SER A 112 -30.53 -13.10 0.66
CA SER A 112 -30.02 -11.92 1.39
C SER A 112 -29.69 -10.74 0.46
N ILE A 113 -29.66 -10.99 -0.86
CA ILE A 113 -29.37 -9.96 -1.85
C ILE A 113 -30.59 -9.08 -2.07
N VAL A 114 -30.40 -7.78 -1.89
CA VAL A 114 -31.41 -6.75 -2.11
C VAL A 114 -31.00 -5.87 -3.29
N VAL A 115 -31.91 -5.69 -4.23
CA VAL A 115 -31.71 -4.73 -5.33
C VAL A 115 -32.15 -3.35 -4.86
N VAL A 116 -31.30 -2.36 -5.09
CA VAL A 116 -31.53 -0.96 -4.73
C VAL A 116 -31.72 -0.16 -6.01
N THR A 117 -32.80 0.62 -6.12
CA THR A 117 -33.01 1.58 -7.20
C THR A 117 -32.59 2.97 -6.74
N ASP A 118 -31.61 3.55 -7.44
CA ASP A 118 -31.05 4.86 -7.15
C ASP A 118 -31.03 5.75 -8.39
N PRO A 119 -31.81 6.84 -8.42
CA PRO A 119 -31.91 7.71 -9.58
C PRO A 119 -30.64 8.55 -9.85
N LEU A 120 -29.69 8.66 -8.92
CA LEU A 120 -28.47 9.45 -9.13
C LEU A 120 -27.39 8.71 -9.93
N GLY A 121 -27.33 7.38 -9.81
CA GLY A 121 -26.29 6.58 -10.45
C GLY A 121 -24.86 6.90 -9.96
N GLY A 122 -23.85 6.45 -10.72
CA GLY A 122 -22.44 6.80 -10.47
C GLY A 122 -21.75 6.01 -9.36
N TYR A 123 -22.33 4.94 -8.88
CA TYR A 123 -21.78 3.97 -7.94
C TYR A 123 -21.12 2.82 -8.65
N LYS A 124 -20.20 2.16 -7.97
CA LYS A 124 -19.44 1.00 -8.50
C LYS A 124 -19.49 -0.15 -7.50
N THR A 125 -19.33 -1.36 -8.02
CA THR A 125 -19.10 -2.53 -7.14
C THR A 125 -17.92 -2.28 -6.22
N GLY A 126 -18.13 -2.54 -4.93
CA GLY A 126 -17.15 -2.29 -3.88
C GLY A 126 -17.30 -0.95 -3.17
N ASP A 127 -18.09 0.00 -3.68
CA ASP A 127 -18.40 1.27 -2.99
C ASP A 127 -19.27 1.03 -1.74
N PHE A 128 -19.23 1.97 -0.80
CA PHE A 128 -20.02 1.90 0.43
C PHE A 128 -21.16 2.91 0.41
N VAL A 129 -22.32 2.46 0.89
CA VAL A 129 -23.54 3.25 1.05
C VAL A 129 -24.15 3.00 2.41
N SER A 130 -24.62 4.06 3.06
CA SER A 130 -25.39 3.97 4.30
C SER A 130 -26.86 4.34 4.04
N PHE A 131 -27.78 3.53 4.56
CA PHE A 131 -29.22 3.80 4.48
C PHE A 131 -29.81 4.12 5.84
N SER A 132 -30.77 5.04 5.84
CA SER A 132 -31.59 5.36 6.99
C SER A 132 -33.04 5.65 6.59
N GLY A 133 -33.98 5.61 7.53
CA GLY A 133 -35.38 5.93 7.28
C GLY A 133 -36.18 4.86 6.52
N ALA A 134 -35.62 3.69 6.27
CA ALA A 134 -36.32 2.62 5.55
C ALA A 134 -37.35 1.91 6.44
N THR A 135 -38.50 1.57 5.84
CA THR A 135 -39.47 0.62 6.41
C THR A 135 -39.11 -0.81 5.98
N ALA A 136 -39.60 -1.80 6.70
CA ALA A 136 -39.32 -3.20 6.38
C ALA A 136 -39.85 -3.61 5.00
N VAL A 137 -39.05 -4.35 4.23
CA VAL A 137 -39.37 -4.95 2.93
C VAL A 137 -38.98 -6.41 2.93
N GLY A 138 -39.89 -7.30 2.54
CA GLY A 138 -39.66 -8.74 2.55
C GLY A 138 -39.25 -9.29 3.93
N GLY A 139 -39.63 -8.63 5.02
CA GLY A 139 -39.27 -8.99 6.38
C GLY A 139 -37.89 -8.51 6.84
N ILE A 140 -37.17 -7.73 6.01
CA ILE A 140 -35.87 -7.13 6.34
C ILE A 140 -36.02 -5.61 6.44
N THR A 141 -35.34 -4.98 7.42
CA THR A 141 -35.18 -3.53 7.49
C THR A 141 -33.76 -3.17 7.05
N ILE A 142 -33.64 -2.46 5.93
CA ILE A 142 -32.37 -2.01 5.39
C ILE A 142 -31.96 -0.73 6.12
N SER A 143 -30.95 -0.82 6.98
CA SER A 143 -30.46 0.30 7.79
C SER A 143 -28.99 0.13 8.12
N GLY A 144 -28.20 1.20 8.10
CA GLY A 144 -26.77 1.18 8.31
C GLY A 144 -25.97 1.08 7.01
N GLU A 145 -24.74 0.69 7.13
CA GLU A 145 -23.77 0.66 6.03
C GLU A 145 -23.73 -0.69 5.33
N TYR A 146 -23.68 -0.64 4.00
CA TYR A 146 -23.56 -1.80 3.11
C TYR A 146 -22.51 -1.54 2.03
N GLN A 147 -21.85 -2.60 1.59
CA GLN A 147 -21.00 -2.56 0.40
C GLN A 147 -21.81 -2.97 -0.83
N ILE A 148 -21.63 -2.25 -1.92
CA ILE A 148 -22.27 -2.57 -3.21
C ILE A 148 -21.58 -3.82 -3.75
N THR A 149 -22.35 -4.90 -3.87
CA THR A 149 -21.82 -6.22 -4.29
C THR A 149 -21.86 -6.42 -5.79
N TYR A 150 -22.80 -5.78 -6.47
CA TYR A 150 -22.93 -5.87 -7.92
C TYR A 150 -23.63 -4.62 -8.46
N ASN A 151 -23.05 -4.02 -9.48
CA ASN A 151 -23.73 -3.01 -10.32
C ASN A 151 -24.06 -3.70 -11.62
N ALA A 152 -25.24 -4.29 -11.69
CA ALA A 152 -25.75 -4.85 -12.92
C ALA A 152 -26.21 -3.73 -13.83
N GLY A 153 -25.35 -3.30 -14.73
CA GLY A 153 -25.87 -2.76 -15.97
C GLY A 153 -26.66 -3.85 -16.68
N VAL A 154 -27.92 -4.06 -16.34
CA VAL A 154 -28.79 -4.96 -17.12
C VAL A 154 -28.98 -4.30 -18.48
N SER A 155 -28.28 -4.80 -19.49
CA SER A 155 -28.57 -4.36 -20.85
C SER A 155 -29.71 -5.21 -21.38
N VAL A 156 -30.86 -4.57 -21.59
CA VAL A 156 -31.96 -5.12 -22.36
C VAL A 156 -31.67 -4.88 -23.83
N THR A 157 -31.64 -5.92 -24.63
CA THR A 157 -31.44 -5.83 -26.07
C THR A 157 -32.80 -5.98 -26.79
N ALA A 158 -33.03 -5.22 -27.83
CA ALA A 158 -34.24 -5.24 -28.64
C ALA A 158 -33.95 -4.70 -30.04
N ASN A 159 -34.97 -4.72 -30.91
CA ASN A 159 -34.94 -4.04 -32.20
C ASN A 159 -36.04 -3.00 -32.26
N VAL A 160 -35.76 -1.86 -32.89
CA VAL A 160 -36.72 -0.80 -33.12
C VAL A 160 -37.73 -1.23 -34.19
N THR A 161 -39.03 -1.00 -33.97
CA THR A 161 -40.03 -1.31 -34.99
C THR A 161 -41.36 -0.59 -34.72
N PRO A 162 -41.88 0.24 -35.63
CA PRO A 162 -41.27 0.74 -36.87
C PRO A 162 -40.16 1.77 -36.64
N ALA A 163 -39.59 2.28 -37.73
CA ALA A 163 -38.64 3.41 -37.65
C ALA A 163 -39.26 4.60 -36.91
N VAL A 164 -38.44 5.26 -36.09
CA VAL A 164 -38.81 6.47 -35.33
C VAL A 164 -38.27 7.70 -36.06
N SER A 165 -39.08 8.71 -36.28
CA SER A 165 -38.67 9.93 -36.97
C SER A 165 -38.98 11.17 -36.14
N ALA A 166 -37.97 11.71 -35.46
CA ALA A 166 -38.05 12.85 -34.56
C ALA A 166 -39.21 12.74 -33.53
N ASP A 167 -39.37 11.58 -32.94
CA ASP A 167 -40.40 11.25 -31.95
C ASP A 167 -39.77 10.75 -30.67
N ALA A 168 -40.44 10.91 -29.54
CA ALA A 168 -40.02 10.36 -28.26
C ALA A 168 -40.56 8.93 -28.04
N THR A 169 -41.63 8.57 -28.75
CA THR A 169 -42.25 7.24 -28.66
C THR A 169 -41.41 6.22 -29.45
N ILE A 170 -40.91 5.20 -28.78
CA ILE A 170 -40.17 4.09 -29.40
C ILE A 170 -40.93 2.78 -29.17
N VAL A 171 -41.25 2.08 -30.25
CA VAL A 171 -41.79 0.73 -30.18
C VAL A 171 -40.67 -0.26 -30.52
N ILE A 172 -40.55 -1.33 -29.75
CA ILE A 172 -39.51 -2.34 -29.90
C ILE A 172 -40.07 -3.75 -29.90
N ASN A 173 -39.36 -4.63 -30.59
CA ASN A 173 -39.63 -6.08 -30.60
C ASN A 173 -38.37 -6.90 -30.34
N GLY A 174 -38.53 -8.21 -30.18
CA GLY A 174 -37.42 -9.12 -29.90
C GLY A 174 -36.68 -8.81 -28.58
N LYS A 175 -37.39 -8.17 -27.66
CA LYS A 175 -36.84 -7.75 -26.36
C LYS A 175 -36.39 -8.93 -25.52
N VAL A 176 -35.15 -8.88 -24.98
CA VAL A 176 -34.61 -9.82 -24.01
C VAL A 176 -34.32 -9.05 -22.73
N GLY A 177 -35.09 -9.32 -21.68
CA GLY A 177 -35.03 -8.63 -20.38
C GLY A 177 -36.22 -7.69 -20.15
N THR A 178 -36.26 -7.04 -19.01
CA THR A 178 -37.31 -6.09 -18.61
C THR A 178 -36.78 -4.66 -18.65
N ILE A 179 -37.47 -3.73 -19.32
CA ILE A 179 -37.12 -2.32 -19.36
C ILE A 179 -37.73 -1.62 -18.15
N PHE A 180 -37.01 -0.68 -17.58
CA PHE A 180 -37.44 0.17 -16.47
C PHE A 180 -37.34 1.64 -16.87
N VAL A 181 -38.19 2.48 -16.27
CA VAL A 181 -38.08 3.93 -16.37
C VAL A 181 -36.74 4.38 -15.83
N GLY A 182 -36.07 5.28 -16.55
CA GLY A 182 -34.74 5.78 -16.21
C GLY A 182 -33.55 5.02 -16.85
N MET A 183 -33.78 3.84 -17.47
CA MET A 183 -32.74 3.18 -18.25
C MET A 183 -32.21 4.06 -19.36
N GLN A 184 -30.89 4.06 -19.57
CA GLN A 184 -30.27 4.78 -20.68
C GLN A 184 -30.52 4.03 -22.01
N ILE A 185 -30.97 4.75 -23.01
CA ILE A 185 -31.17 4.23 -24.37
C ILE A 185 -29.85 4.37 -25.14
N VAL A 186 -29.28 3.23 -25.55
CA VAL A 186 -28.01 3.15 -26.29
C VAL A 186 -28.30 2.73 -27.73
N HIS A 187 -27.98 3.58 -28.67
CA HIS A 187 -28.14 3.30 -30.09
C HIS A 187 -27.14 4.13 -30.92
N SER A 188 -26.66 3.60 -32.04
CA SER A 188 -25.65 4.26 -32.88
C SER A 188 -26.09 5.61 -33.49
N GLN A 189 -27.36 5.85 -33.57
CA GLN A 189 -27.95 7.09 -34.09
C GLN A 189 -28.32 8.09 -32.99
N ILE A 190 -28.14 7.75 -31.71
CA ILE A 190 -28.37 8.64 -30.57
C ILE A 190 -27.05 9.26 -30.16
N SER A 191 -27.00 10.59 -30.16
CA SER A 191 -25.89 11.37 -29.62
C SER A 191 -26.31 12.02 -28.30
N GLY A 192 -25.58 11.78 -27.24
CA GLY A 192 -25.91 12.24 -25.87
C GLY A 192 -26.69 11.22 -25.05
N THR A 193 -27.03 11.60 -23.82
CA THR A 193 -27.75 10.73 -22.88
C THR A 193 -29.26 10.87 -23.10
N VAL A 194 -29.91 9.79 -23.52
CA VAL A 194 -31.36 9.68 -23.64
C VAL A 194 -31.83 8.55 -22.74
N THR A 195 -32.85 8.77 -21.94
CA THR A 195 -33.36 7.78 -20.95
C THR A 195 -34.81 7.42 -21.26
N VAL A 196 -35.25 6.30 -20.73
CA VAL A 196 -36.70 5.93 -20.76
C VAL A 196 -37.44 6.80 -19.75
N ASP A 197 -38.34 7.65 -20.22
CA ASP A 197 -39.14 8.54 -19.38
C ASP A 197 -40.43 7.84 -18.87
N SER A 198 -41.06 7.06 -19.70
CA SER A 198 -42.22 6.24 -19.31
C SER A 198 -42.35 4.98 -20.18
N ILE A 199 -43.10 4.00 -19.68
CA ILE A 199 -43.41 2.76 -20.39
C ILE A 199 -44.92 2.67 -20.54
N THR A 200 -45.39 2.78 -21.77
CA THR A 200 -46.82 2.74 -22.07
C THR A 200 -47.39 1.32 -22.14
N ALA A 201 -46.58 0.38 -22.65
CA ALA A 201 -46.89 -1.03 -22.69
C ALA A 201 -45.60 -1.87 -22.69
N GLN A 202 -45.61 -3.02 -22.02
CA GLN A 202 -44.50 -3.97 -22.04
C GLN A 202 -44.99 -5.39 -21.80
N ASP A 203 -44.58 -6.32 -22.65
CA ASP A 203 -44.75 -7.76 -22.48
C ASP A 203 -43.38 -8.51 -22.45
N SER A 204 -43.36 -9.79 -22.65
CA SER A 204 -42.13 -10.58 -22.65
C SER A 204 -41.19 -10.30 -23.82
N THR A 205 -41.69 -9.82 -24.95
CA THR A 205 -40.97 -9.69 -26.22
C THR A 205 -41.09 -8.33 -26.88
N THR A 206 -42.04 -7.50 -26.47
CA THR A 206 -42.27 -6.16 -27.02
C THR A 206 -42.38 -5.11 -25.93
N ALA A 207 -42.12 -3.86 -26.27
CA ALA A 207 -42.43 -2.73 -25.41
C ALA A 207 -42.67 -1.46 -26.24
N THR A 208 -43.49 -0.55 -25.69
CA THR A 208 -43.66 0.82 -26.14
C THR A 208 -43.22 1.74 -25.03
N ILE A 209 -42.23 2.56 -25.30
CA ILE A 209 -41.60 3.48 -24.32
C ILE A 209 -41.64 4.91 -24.84
N GLU A 210 -41.63 5.86 -23.93
CA GLU A 210 -41.35 7.28 -24.19
C GLU A 210 -39.90 7.58 -23.77
N ALA A 211 -39.11 8.14 -24.65
CA ALA A 211 -37.78 8.61 -24.40
C ALA A 211 -37.76 10.04 -23.84
N SER A 212 -36.78 10.40 -23.03
CA SER A 212 -36.62 11.74 -22.44
C SER A 212 -36.35 12.85 -23.44
N SER A 213 -36.13 12.48 -24.72
CA SER A 213 -36.02 13.41 -25.85
C SER A 213 -36.39 12.72 -27.15
N THR A 214 -36.75 13.52 -28.17
CA THR A 214 -37.06 12.98 -29.50
C THR A 214 -35.84 12.38 -30.15
N VAL A 215 -35.98 11.21 -30.76
CA VAL A 215 -34.94 10.47 -31.46
C VAL A 215 -35.34 10.13 -32.89
N THR A 216 -34.36 9.84 -33.73
CA THR A 216 -34.57 9.31 -35.07
C THR A 216 -33.84 7.98 -35.20
N LEU A 217 -34.56 6.89 -35.35
CA LEU A 217 -34.04 5.54 -35.37
C LEU A 217 -34.54 4.77 -36.60
N ASN A 218 -33.67 3.98 -37.21
CA ASN A 218 -34.03 3.14 -38.33
C ASN A 218 -34.86 1.92 -37.89
N ASP A 219 -35.77 1.50 -38.76
CA ASP A 219 -36.52 0.27 -38.55
C ASP A 219 -35.60 -0.94 -38.48
N ASN A 220 -35.92 -1.88 -37.58
CA ASN A 220 -35.17 -3.12 -37.32
C ASN A 220 -33.70 -2.89 -36.90
N SER A 221 -33.35 -1.70 -36.40
CA SER A 221 -32.03 -1.43 -35.83
C SER A 221 -31.93 -1.93 -34.40
N ALA A 222 -30.75 -2.48 -34.04
CA ALA A 222 -30.52 -2.95 -32.69
C ALA A 222 -30.44 -1.78 -31.70
N ILE A 223 -31.20 -1.88 -30.62
CA ILE A 223 -31.27 -0.92 -29.52
C ILE A 223 -30.95 -1.62 -28.20
N GLN A 224 -30.24 -0.96 -27.31
CA GLN A 224 -29.96 -1.43 -25.97
C GLN A 224 -30.50 -0.45 -24.93
N PHE A 225 -30.91 -1.00 -23.80
CA PHE A 225 -31.29 -0.23 -22.62
C PHE A 225 -30.32 -0.62 -21.51
N ALA A 226 -29.49 0.29 -21.07
CA ALA A 226 -28.55 0.10 -20.02
C ALA A 226 -29.16 0.54 -18.70
N ASP A 227 -29.25 -0.35 -17.74
CA ASP A 227 -29.63 0.00 -16.37
C ASP A 227 -28.41 0.52 -15.62
N THR A 228 -28.36 1.82 -15.39
CA THR A 228 -27.34 2.48 -14.57
C THR A 228 -27.90 2.90 -13.22
N LEU A 229 -29.14 2.56 -12.91
CA LEU A 229 -29.89 3.06 -11.77
C LEU A 229 -30.10 2.01 -10.68
N THR A 230 -29.72 0.76 -10.90
CA THR A 230 -29.84 -0.29 -9.88
C THR A 230 -28.50 -0.89 -9.52
N TYR A 231 -28.37 -1.32 -8.28
CA TYR A 231 -27.26 -2.12 -7.77
C TYR A 231 -27.76 -3.10 -6.72
N THR A 232 -26.90 -4.00 -6.26
CA THR A 232 -27.22 -4.95 -5.23
C THR A 232 -26.37 -4.73 -3.98
N ILE A 233 -26.97 -5.02 -2.83
CA ILE A 233 -26.30 -5.12 -1.53
C ILE A 233 -26.64 -6.46 -0.91
N ASP A 234 -25.77 -6.95 -0.03
CA ASP A 234 -26.07 -8.12 0.81
C ASP A 234 -26.56 -7.64 2.17
N ALA A 235 -27.81 -7.93 2.50
CA ALA A 235 -28.41 -7.57 3.78
C ALA A 235 -27.96 -8.48 4.94
N GLY A 236 -27.21 -9.56 4.66
CA GLY A 236 -26.76 -10.55 5.65
C GLY A 236 -27.86 -11.42 6.25
N VAL A 237 -29.13 -11.14 5.91
CA VAL A 237 -30.32 -11.86 6.38
C VAL A 237 -31.24 -12.16 5.20
N ASN A 238 -31.72 -13.39 5.08
CA ASN A 238 -32.59 -13.79 3.99
C ASN A 238 -34.00 -13.14 4.11
N ALA A 239 -34.49 -12.63 2.98
CA ALA A 239 -35.86 -12.13 2.89
C ALA A 239 -36.90 -13.25 3.06
N SER A 240 -37.93 -13.00 3.81
CA SER A 240 -39.05 -13.93 4.03
C SER A 240 -40.01 -13.97 2.86
N SER A 241 -40.04 -12.92 2.02
CA SER A 241 -40.89 -12.82 0.84
C SER A 241 -40.24 -11.98 -0.27
N THR A 242 -40.67 -12.24 -1.50
CA THR A 242 -40.37 -11.35 -2.64
C THR A 242 -41.30 -10.13 -2.54
N ALA A 243 -40.70 -8.95 -2.43
CA ALA A 243 -41.42 -7.69 -2.24
C ALA A 243 -40.62 -6.51 -2.78
N VAL A 244 -41.33 -5.45 -3.13
CA VAL A 244 -40.78 -4.11 -3.39
C VAL A 244 -41.27 -3.21 -2.27
N GLY A 245 -40.39 -2.36 -1.71
CA GLY A 245 -40.73 -1.54 -0.57
C GLY A 245 -39.56 -0.71 -0.07
N GLY A 246 -39.62 -0.31 1.19
CA GLY A 246 -38.68 0.58 1.84
C GLY A 246 -39.28 1.91 2.22
N GLY A 247 -40.40 2.28 1.58
CA GLY A 247 -41.12 3.54 1.83
C GLY A 247 -40.47 4.74 1.09
N GLY A 248 -41.03 5.91 1.27
CA GLY A 248 -40.62 7.15 0.58
C GLY A 248 -39.63 8.01 1.38
N SER A 249 -39.13 7.55 2.52
CA SER A 249 -38.24 8.32 3.40
C SER A 249 -36.83 7.75 3.49
N VAL A 250 -36.47 6.85 2.58
CA VAL A 250 -35.13 6.24 2.58
C VAL A 250 -34.08 7.26 2.15
N VAL A 251 -33.15 7.52 3.04
CA VAL A 251 -32.00 8.39 2.77
C VAL A 251 -30.79 7.53 2.50
N ALA A 252 -30.07 7.81 1.42
CA ALA A 252 -28.81 7.19 1.05
C ALA A 252 -27.65 8.18 1.19
N GLU A 253 -26.54 7.71 1.73
CA GLU A 253 -25.28 8.44 1.87
C GLU A 253 -24.15 7.59 1.28
N TYR A 254 -23.55 8.06 0.18
CA TYR A 254 -22.45 7.38 -0.47
C TYR A 254 -21.10 7.92 0.00
N GLN A 255 -20.23 7.02 0.42
CA GLN A 255 -18.82 7.36 0.64
C GLN A 255 -18.12 7.65 -0.70
N ILE A 256 -16.97 8.31 -0.65
CA ILE A 256 -16.12 8.44 -1.84
C ILE A 256 -15.77 7.05 -2.37
N ASN A 257 -15.63 6.96 -3.70
CA ASN A 257 -15.40 5.68 -4.35
C ASN A 257 -14.17 4.98 -3.78
N THR A 258 -14.28 3.67 -3.60
CA THR A 258 -13.15 2.80 -3.25
C THR A 258 -12.11 2.75 -4.37
N GLY A 259 -10.96 2.20 -4.09
CA GLY A 259 -9.88 2.05 -5.07
C GLY A 259 -9.24 0.67 -5.04
N ALA A 260 -8.31 0.42 -5.96
CA ALA A 260 -7.59 -0.83 -6.01
C ALA A 260 -6.60 -0.97 -4.86
N SER A 261 -6.50 -2.19 -4.32
CA SER A 261 -5.46 -2.58 -3.34
C SER A 261 -4.13 -2.93 -4.01
N VAL A 262 -4.17 -3.27 -5.30
CA VAL A 262 -3.02 -3.69 -6.11
C VAL A 262 -3.09 -2.92 -7.44
N PRO A 263 -1.98 -2.33 -7.92
CA PRO A 263 -1.95 -1.70 -9.24
C PRO A 263 -2.10 -2.78 -10.32
N THR A 264 -2.87 -2.47 -11.37
CA THR A 264 -2.98 -3.31 -12.56
C THR A 264 -2.12 -2.74 -13.68
N ALA A 265 -1.53 -3.59 -14.51
CA ALA A 265 -0.71 -3.17 -15.64
C ALA A 265 -1.53 -2.35 -16.64
N PHE A 266 -0.95 -1.24 -17.14
CA PHE A 266 -1.62 -0.27 -18.01
C PHE A 266 -1.74 -0.70 -19.47
N ALA A 267 -0.89 -1.62 -19.94
CA ALA A 267 -0.88 -2.06 -21.32
C ALA A 267 -0.22 -3.45 -21.47
N GLY A 268 -0.64 -4.19 -22.49
CA GLY A 268 -0.06 -5.48 -22.84
C GLY A 268 -1.04 -6.64 -22.74
N TRP A 269 -0.56 -7.85 -23.00
CA TRP A 269 -1.29 -9.10 -22.84
C TRP A 269 -1.53 -9.35 -21.35
N GLY A 270 -2.71 -9.03 -20.86
CA GLY A 270 -3.07 -9.12 -19.45
C GLY A 270 -3.36 -7.78 -18.76
N GLY A 271 -3.31 -6.67 -19.48
CA GLY A 271 -3.81 -5.39 -18.99
C GLY A 271 -5.34 -5.33 -19.04
N GLY A 272 -6.01 -5.20 -17.88
CA GLY A 272 -7.47 -5.16 -17.79
C GLY A 272 -8.14 -6.52 -17.68
N PHE A 273 -9.47 -6.52 -17.55
CA PHE A 273 -10.27 -7.75 -17.48
C PHE A 273 -10.52 -8.33 -18.87
N TRP A 274 -10.73 -9.67 -18.94
CA TRP A 274 -11.12 -10.33 -20.17
C TRP A 274 -12.42 -9.76 -20.73
N ALA A 275 -12.40 -9.36 -22.01
CA ALA A 275 -13.54 -8.80 -22.77
C ALA A 275 -13.90 -7.32 -22.51
N GLU A 276 -13.06 -6.52 -21.88
CA GLU A 276 -13.32 -5.07 -21.68
C GLU A 276 -12.95 -4.19 -22.89
N SER A 277 -12.08 -4.67 -23.81
CA SER A 277 -11.66 -3.89 -24.99
C SER A 277 -11.23 -4.75 -26.16
N ALA A 278 -11.05 -4.12 -27.33
CA ALA A 278 -10.55 -4.78 -28.53
C ALA A 278 -9.10 -5.27 -28.34
N TRP A 279 -8.73 -6.33 -29.06
CA TRP A 279 -7.38 -6.90 -29.06
C TRP A 279 -6.31 -5.82 -29.31
N GLY A 280 -5.40 -5.65 -28.36
CA GLY A 280 -4.27 -4.71 -28.45
C GLY A 280 -4.56 -3.30 -27.96
N GLN A 281 -5.76 -3.00 -27.46
CA GLN A 281 -6.03 -1.80 -26.70
C GLN A 281 -6.09 -2.16 -25.21
N GLY A 282 -5.36 -1.44 -24.36
CA GLY A 282 -5.52 -1.53 -22.91
C GLY A 282 -6.95 -1.13 -22.54
N GLY A 283 -7.55 -1.79 -21.54
CA GLY A 283 -8.85 -1.42 -21.04
C GLY A 283 -8.83 0.04 -20.54
N ASP A 284 -9.91 0.78 -20.76
CA ASP A 284 -10.08 2.16 -20.28
C ASP A 284 -10.15 2.28 -18.75
N SER A 285 -10.27 1.16 -18.04
CA SER A 285 -10.31 1.10 -16.58
C SER A 285 -8.96 0.86 -15.96
N VAL A 286 -8.10 1.85 -16.01
CA VAL A 286 -6.90 1.85 -15.18
C VAL A 286 -7.31 2.03 -13.73
N THR A 287 -7.37 0.94 -13.00
CA THR A 287 -7.54 1.00 -11.55
C THR A 287 -6.21 1.36 -10.91
N ALA A 288 -5.97 2.66 -10.76
CA ALA A 288 -4.79 3.13 -10.07
C ALA A 288 -4.82 2.66 -8.61
N LEU A 289 -3.66 2.27 -8.11
CA LEU A 289 -3.49 1.95 -6.69
C LEU A 289 -4.04 3.09 -5.83
N ARG A 290 -4.92 2.78 -4.88
CA ARG A 290 -5.42 3.77 -3.93
C ARG A 290 -4.33 4.15 -2.95
N LEU A 291 -3.86 5.38 -3.07
CA LEU A 291 -2.93 6.02 -2.14
C LEU A 291 -3.61 7.21 -1.49
N TRP A 292 -3.20 7.55 -0.29
CA TRP A 292 -3.66 8.70 0.46
C TRP A 292 -2.49 9.59 0.82
N SER A 293 -2.75 10.88 0.83
CA SER A 293 -1.89 11.88 1.47
C SER A 293 -2.63 12.47 2.65
N GLN A 294 -1.92 12.70 3.73
CA GLN A 294 -2.47 13.25 4.96
C GLN A 294 -1.40 14.05 5.71
N ALA A 295 -1.79 15.13 6.33
CA ALA A 295 -0.95 15.94 7.20
C ALA A 295 -1.80 16.65 8.25
N HIS A 296 -1.27 16.82 9.43
CA HIS A 296 -1.97 17.56 10.48
C HIS A 296 -1.85 19.08 10.25
N PHE A 297 -2.90 19.81 10.58
CA PHE A 297 -2.96 21.26 10.58
C PHE A 297 -3.32 21.74 11.99
N GLY A 298 -2.32 21.95 12.83
CA GLY A 298 -2.51 22.09 14.26
C GLY A 298 -2.99 20.79 14.88
N GLN A 299 -4.19 20.77 15.45
CA GLN A 299 -4.81 19.56 16.00
C GLN A 299 -5.74 18.82 15.03
N ASP A 300 -6.04 19.42 13.90
CA ASP A 300 -6.95 18.91 12.86
C ASP A 300 -6.17 18.21 11.76
N LEU A 301 -6.88 17.48 10.89
CA LEU A 301 -6.29 16.71 9.80
C LEU A 301 -6.76 17.22 8.45
N VAL A 302 -5.81 17.43 7.53
CA VAL A 302 -6.06 17.62 6.10
C VAL A 302 -5.64 16.34 5.39
N PHE A 303 -6.50 15.79 4.55
CA PHE A 303 -6.24 14.51 3.88
C PHE A 303 -7.01 14.39 2.58
N GLY A 304 -6.61 13.45 1.77
CA GLY A 304 -7.31 13.12 0.51
C GLY A 304 -6.67 11.95 -0.23
N PRO A 305 -7.45 11.24 -1.05
CA PRO A 305 -6.91 10.20 -1.90
C PRO A 305 -6.16 10.83 -3.07
N ARG A 306 -5.09 10.17 -3.54
CA ARG A 306 -4.37 10.59 -4.76
C ARG A 306 -5.34 10.64 -5.95
N GLY A 307 -5.32 11.71 -6.69
CA GLY A 307 -6.26 11.95 -7.79
C GLY A 307 -7.68 12.32 -7.34
N GLY A 308 -7.87 12.65 -6.06
CA GLY A 308 -9.16 13.05 -5.49
C GLY A 308 -9.14 14.43 -4.87
N SER A 309 -10.26 14.78 -4.23
CA SER A 309 -10.46 16.08 -3.61
C SER A 309 -9.73 16.21 -2.26
N LEU A 310 -9.68 17.44 -1.76
CA LEU A 310 -9.10 17.80 -0.47
C LEU A 310 -10.17 17.79 0.62
N PHE A 311 -9.93 17.04 1.70
CA PHE A 311 -10.84 16.92 2.83
C PHE A 311 -10.20 17.41 4.12
N TYR A 312 -11.06 17.81 5.06
CA TYR A 312 -10.69 18.31 6.37
C TYR A 312 -11.49 17.59 7.47
N TRP A 313 -10.83 17.21 8.52
CA TRP A 313 -11.44 16.67 9.72
C TRP A 313 -11.01 17.48 10.94
N ALA A 314 -11.97 18.06 11.63
CA ALA A 314 -11.73 18.85 12.84
C ALA A 314 -11.87 17.97 14.08
N VAL A 315 -10.91 18.01 14.99
CA VAL A 315 -10.96 17.27 16.27
C VAL A 315 -12.19 17.64 17.10
N THR A 316 -12.64 18.89 16.99
CA THR A 316 -13.84 19.40 17.70
C THR A 316 -15.15 18.78 17.20
N SER A 317 -15.17 18.23 15.98
CA SER A 317 -16.34 17.52 15.44
C SER A 317 -16.50 16.12 16.03
N GLY A 318 -15.48 15.60 16.71
CA GLY A 318 -15.48 14.27 17.34
C GLY A 318 -15.16 13.13 16.37
N LEU A 319 -14.83 11.96 16.93
CA LEU A 319 -14.36 10.79 16.18
C LEU A 319 -15.45 10.12 15.32
N SER A 320 -16.73 10.40 15.58
CA SER A 320 -17.85 9.90 14.75
C SER A 320 -18.15 10.77 13.52
N ALA A 321 -17.54 11.97 13.45
CA ALA A 321 -17.77 12.86 12.33
C ALA A 321 -16.89 12.47 11.13
N ARG A 322 -17.48 12.47 9.94
CA ARG A 322 -16.77 12.23 8.69
C ARG A 322 -15.96 13.45 8.26
N GLY A 323 -14.90 13.21 7.48
CA GLY A 323 -14.19 14.29 6.82
C GLY A 323 -15.10 15.08 5.87
N VAL A 324 -14.94 16.40 5.87
CA VAL A 324 -15.71 17.30 5.01
C VAL A 324 -14.86 17.85 3.88
N LEU A 325 -15.46 18.14 2.75
CA LEU A 325 -14.78 18.72 1.61
C LEU A 325 -14.32 20.15 1.95
N VAL A 326 -13.04 20.47 1.76
CA VAL A 326 -12.49 21.80 2.11
C VAL A 326 -13.22 22.91 1.36
N SER A 327 -13.62 22.69 0.11
CA SER A 327 -14.39 23.68 -0.67
C SER A 327 -15.80 23.95 -0.14
N SER A 328 -16.31 23.11 0.77
CA SER A 328 -17.60 23.32 1.44
C SER A 328 -17.50 24.10 2.74
N LEU A 329 -16.29 24.33 3.23
CA LEU A 329 -16.06 25.12 4.44
C LEU A 329 -16.38 26.61 4.21
N SER A 330 -16.74 27.31 5.29
CA SER A 330 -16.99 28.75 5.24
C SER A 330 -15.73 29.50 4.79
N ASN A 331 -15.93 30.50 3.93
CA ASN A 331 -14.86 31.33 3.35
C ASN A 331 -13.88 30.56 2.44
N ALA A 332 -14.24 29.39 1.94
CA ALA A 332 -13.41 28.68 0.98
C ALA A 332 -13.37 29.41 -0.35
N SER A 333 -12.17 29.61 -0.90
CA SER A 333 -11.97 30.29 -2.18
C SER A 333 -10.97 29.53 -3.04
N GLU A 334 -11.36 29.14 -4.27
CA GLU A 334 -10.50 28.48 -5.26
C GLU A 334 -9.75 27.24 -4.74
N VAL A 335 -10.38 26.49 -3.85
CA VAL A 335 -9.79 25.24 -3.31
C VAL A 335 -9.50 24.28 -4.47
N PRO A 336 -8.33 23.62 -4.49
CA PRO A 336 -8.05 22.58 -5.49
C PRO A 336 -9.14 21.53 -5.58
N ILE A 337 -9.64 21.27 -6.79
CA ILE A 337 -10.71 20.28 -7.02
C ILE A 337 -10.18 18.84 -6.98
N GLN A 338 -8.90 18.69 -7.34
CA GLN A 338 -8.20 17.42 -7.36
C GLN A 338 -6.74 17.63 -7.00
N GLN A 339 -6.11 16.63 -6.38
CA GLN A 339 -4.70 16.66 -6.02
C GLN A 339 -4.09 15.25 -6.05
N ASN A 340 -2.79 15.17 -6.30
CA ASN A 340 -2.03 13.92 -6.20
C ASN A 340 -1.36 13.77 -4.83
N LEU A 341 -0.93 14.87 -4.22
CA LEU A 341 -0.24 14.89 -2.93
C LEU A 341 -0.68 16.09 -2.11
N ILE A 342 -0.79 15.87 -0.81
CA ILE A 342 -1.05 16.89 0.20
C ILE A 342 0.13 16.90 1.17
N LEU A 343 0.57 18.09 1.54
CA LEU A 343 1.57 18.30 2.57
C LEU A 343 1.26 19.61 3.31
N VAL A 344 1.52 19.67 4.59
CA VAL A 344 1.46 20.89 5.39
C VAL A 344 2.88 21.24 5.82
N ALA A 345 3.32 22.46 5.52
CA ALA A 345 4.63 22.93 5.95
C ALA A 345 4.63 23.23 7.46
N ASP A 346 5.47 22.54 8.22
CA ASP A 346 5.48 22.59 9.69
C ASP A 346 5.71 23.99 10.26
N ILE A 347 6.66 24.74 9.70
CA ILE A 347 7.10 26.03 10.24
C ILE A 347 6.13 27.14 9.88
N SER A 348 5.61 27.13 8.66
CA SER A 348 4.87 28.26 8.08
C SER A 348 3.37 27.98 7.92
N ARG A 349 2.93 26.75 8.16
CA ARG A 349 1.54 26.26 8.10
C ARG A 349 0.81 26.63 6.81
N PHE A 350 1.49 26.45 5.67
CA PHE A 350 0.86 26.41 4.36
C PHE A 350 0.41 24.99 4.05
N VAL A 351 -0.76 24.86 3.48
CA VAL A 351 -1.21 23.58 2.92
C VAL A 351 -0.80 23.53 1.45
N PHE A 352 -0.07 22.50 1.05
CA PHE A 352 0.31 22.26 -0.34
C PHE A 352 -0.58 21.20 -0.97
N CYS A 353 -1.01 21.46 -2.20
CA CYS A 353 -1.59 20.50 -3.11
C CYS A 353 -0.72 20.42 -4.36
N MET A 354 -0.26 19.22 -4.70
CA MET A 354 0.66 18.97 -5.80
C MET A 354 -0.01 18.07 -6.84
N GLY A 355 0.22 18.33 -8.14
CA GLY A 355 -0.48 17.67 -9.23
C GLY A 355 -1.97 18.03 -9.21
N THR A 356 -2.28 19.29 -9.38
CA THR A 356 -3.61 19.86 -9.18
C THR A 356 -4.03 20.77 -10.34
N ASN A 357 -5.24 21.30 -10.32
CA ASN A 357 -5.71 22.33 -11.27
C ASN A 357 -5.17 23.71 -10.90
N ASP A 358 -4.93 24.55 -11.89
CA ASP A 358 -4.59 25.96 -11.64
C ASP A 358 -5.82 26.78 -11.20
N VAL A 359 -5.56 27.97 -10.69
CA VAL A 359 -6.60 28.90 -10.20
C VAL A 359 -7.58 29.24 -11.33
N PHE A 360 -8.86 29.23 -11.04
CA PHE A 360 -9.97 29.46 -12.00
C PHE A 360 -10.04 28.48 -13.18
N THR A 361 -9.38 27.32 -13.07
CA THR A 361 -9.46 26.26 -14.09
C THR A 361 -9.93 24.94 -13.49
N THR A 362 -10.44 24.05 -14.34
CA THR A 362 -10.79 22.68 -13.96
C THR A 362 -9.83 21.63 -14.53
N THR A 363 -8.86 22.06 -15.36
CA THR A 363 -7.88 21.17 -15.97
C THR A 363 -6.75 20.90 -14.98
N VAL A 364 -6.51 19.65 -14.68
CA VAL A 364 -5.43 19.21 -13.76
C VAL A 364 -4.09 19.21 -14.52
N ASP A 365 -3.09 19.86 -13.95
CA ASP A 365 -1.70 19.77 -14.38
C ASP A 365 -0.91 18.93 -13.35
N PRO A 366 -0.43 17.72 -13.72
CA PRO A 366 0.31 16.84 -12.81
C PRO A 366 1.62 17.43 -12.27
N MET A 367 2.11 18.54 -12.85
CA MET A 367 3.36 19.22 -12.47
C MET A 367 3.13 20.51 -11.68
N LEU A 368 1.88 20.87 -11.42
CA LEU A 368 1.54 22.12 -10.71
C LEU A 368 1.55 21.89 -9.20
N VAL A 369 2.18 22.80 -8.49
CA VAL A 369 2.14 22.93 -7.03
C VAL A 369 1.33 24.16 -6.68
N ARG A 370 0.32 24.03 -5.83
CA ARG A 370 -0.43 25.14 -5.25
C ARG A 370 -0.31 25.12 -3.74
N TRP A 371 -0.33 26.28 -3.14
CA TRP A 371 -0.35 26.44 -1.69
C TRP A 371 -1.44 27.41 -1.24
N SER A 372 -1.99 27.13 -0.07
CA SER A 372 -3.00 27.98 0.57
C SER A 372 -2.36 29.28 1.08
N ASP A 373 -3.18 30.17 1.59
CA ASP A 373 -2.68 31.26 2.44
C ASP A 373 -2.09 30.72 3.75
N GLN A 374 -1.20 31.46 4.37
CA GLN A 374 -0.57 31.10 5.63
C GLN A 374 -1.63 30.91 6.73
N GLU A 375 -1.49 29.83 7.50
CA GLU A 375 -2.43 29.45 8.58
C GLU A 375 -3.90 29.30 8.15
N SER A 376 -4.16 29.05 6.87
CA SER A 376 -5.50 28.88 6.33
C SER A 376 -5.61 27.61 5.47
N VAL A 377 -6.62 26.79 5.71
CA VAL A 377 -6.94 25.65 4.85
C VAL A 377 -7.92 26.00 3.73
N THR A 378 -8.56 27.18 3.80
CA THR A 378 -9.69 27.57 2.94
C THR A 378 -9.34 28.59 1.87
N GLN A 379 -8.28 29.37 2.05
CA GLN A 379 -7.92 30.48 1.15
C GLN A 379 -6.86 30.05 0.14
N TRP A 380 -7.27 29.87 -1.13
CA TRP A 380 -6.41 29.39 -2.22
C TRP A 380 -6.36 30.34 -3.41
N SER A 381 -7.13 31.43 -3.36
CA SER A 381 -7.15 32.44 -4.43
C SER A 381 -6.03 33.46 -4.18
N PRO A 382 -5.03 33.59 -5.06
CA PRO A 382 -3.99 34.61 -4.91
C PRO A 382 -4.57 36.02 -4.90
N ALA A 383 -4.21 36.81 -3.93
CA ALA A 383 -4.61 38.22 -3.76
C ALA A 383 -3.46 39.03 -3.20
N ALA A 384 -3.53 40.36 -3.37
CA ALA A 384 -2.52 41.27 -2.83
C ALA A 384 -2.43 41.26 -1.29
N THR A 385 -3.44 40.69 -0.63
CA THR A 385 -3.58 40.68 0.84
C THR A 385 -3.27 39.29 1.45
N ASN A 386 -2.96 38.28 0.63
CA ASN A 386 -2.65 36.94 1.11
C ASN A 386 -1.38 36.40 0.44
N GLN A 387 -0.95 35.21 0.86
CA GLN A 387 0.27 34.57 0.40
C GLN A 387 0.00 33.27 -0.40
N SER A 388 -1.26 33.01 -0.78
CA SER A 388 -1.57 31.85 -1.61
C SER A 388 -0.98 32.01 -3.01
N GLY A 389 -0.63 30.90 -3.65
CA GLY A 389 -0.02 30.94 -4.97
C GLY A 389 0.11 29.57 -5.63
N SER A 390 0.73 29.59 -6.80
CA SER A 390 1.02 28.37 -7.56
C SER A 390 2.38 28.47 -8.26
N LEU A 391 3.00 27.32 -8.50
CA LEU A 391 4.23 27.18 -9.25
C LEU A 391 4.20 25.88 -10.05
N ARG A 392 4.53 25.94 -11.33
CA ARG A 392 4.68 24.75 -12.16
C ARG A 392 6.13 24.28 -12.21
N LEU A 393 6.40 23.03 -11.88
CA LEU A 393 7.72 22.44 -12.02
C LEU A 393 8.03 22.16 -13.50
N SER A 394 9.30 22.32 -13.89
CA SER A 394 9.69 22.33 -15.31
C SER A 394 10.17 20.99 -15.86
N ARG A 395 10.60 20.03 -14.99
CA ARG A 395 11.16 18.76 -15.38
C ARG A 395 10.36 17.60 -14.83
N GLY A 396 9.92 16.72 -15.71
CA GLY A 396 9.07 15.56 -15.42
C GLY A 396 7.71 15.64 -16.08
N SER A 397 6.89 14.65 -15.88
CA SER A 397 5.50 14.57 -16.36
C SER A 397 4.47 14.51 -15.22
N GLU A 398 4.87 14.01 -14.05
CA GLU A 398 4.02 13.99 -12.85
C GLU A 398 4.85 14.17 -11.56
N ILE A 399 4.25 14.77 -10.55
CA ILE A 399 4.78 14.79 -9.18
C ILE A 399 4.41 13.47 -8.52
N VAL A 400 5.44 12.71 -8.11
CA VAL A 400 5.28 11.35 -7.54
C VAL A 400 5.23 11.38 -6.03
N ALA A 401 6.18 12.09 -5.39
CA ALA A 401 6.33 12.11 -3.93
C ALA A 401 6.75 13.49 -3.43
N ALA A 402 6.47 13.78 -2.18
CA ALA A 402 6.98 14.93 -1.46
C ALA A 402 7.13 14.62 0.02
N ILE A 403 8.18 15.12 0.65
CA ILE A 403 8.39 15.04 2.10
C ILE A 403 8.87 16.39 2.64
N GLN A 404 8.54 16.65 3.90
CA GLN A 404 9.08 17.78 4.62
C GLN A 404 10.48 17.46 5.11
N SER A 405 11.47 18.30 4.78
CA SER A 405 12.76 18.33 5.43
C SER A 405 12.79 19.43 6.51
N ARG A 406 13.92 19.67 7.12
CA ARG A 406 14.04 20.64 8.22
C ARG A 406 13.66 22.07 7.83
N GLN A 407 13.98 22.52 6.60
CA GLN A 407 13.81 23.92 6.16
C GLN A 407 13.14 24.03 4.78
N GLU A 408 12.93 22.92 4.09
CA GLU A 408 12.47 22.90 2.72
C GLU A 408 11.53 21.71 2.49
N VAL A 409 10.70 21.79 1.47
CA VAL A 409 9.89 20.70 0.98
C VAL A 409 10.60 20.05 -0.20
N LEU A 410 10.96 18.79 -0.04
CA LEU A 410 11.58 18.00 -1.08
C LEU A 410 10.49 17.37 -1.95
N ILE A 411 10.57 17.57 -3.27
CA ILE A 411 9.58 17.10 -4.22
C ILE A 411 10.27 16.26 -5.30
N TRP A 412 9.76 15.06 -5.53
CA TRP A 412 10.19 14.19 -6.62
C TRP A 412 9.14 14.18 -7.72
N THR A 413 9.61 14.41 -8.92
CA THR A 413 8.86 14.07 -10.13
C THR A 413 9.27 12.67 -10.60
N ASP A 414 8.69 12.21 -11.68
CA ASP A 414 9.09 10.97 -12.34
C ASP A 414 10.51 11.00 -12.94
N ALA A 415 11.13 12.19 -13.06
CA ALA A 415 12.43 12.39 -13.73
C ALA A 415 13.42 13.27 -12.95
N ALA A 416 13.01 14.01 -11.93
CA ALA A 416 13.85 15.00 -11.27
C ALA A 416 13.46 15.19 -9.79
N MET A 417 14.37 15.83 -9.04
CA MET A 417 14.14 16.22 -7.65
C MET A 417 14.27 17.73 -7.49
N TYR A 418 13.36 18.31 -6.72
CA TYR A 418 13.31 19.73 -6.39
C TYR A 418 13.32 19.97 -4.88
N ALA A 419 13.86 21.12 -4.45
CA ALA A 419 13.64 21.67 -3.13
C ALA A 419 12.80 22.94 -3.24
N MET A 420 11.69 23.01 -2.52
CA MET A 420 10.92 24.24 -2.35
C MET A 420 11.27 24.90 -1.02
N GLN A 421 11.58 26.18 -1.10
CA GLN A 421 11.97 27.00 0.04
C GLN A 421 11.04 28.21 0.19
N TYR A 422 10.72 28.54 1.45
CA TYR A 422 9.99 29.75 1.78
C TYR A 422 10.93 30.95 1.70
N VAL A 423 10.61 31.89 0.82
CA VAL A 423 11.40 33.13 0.61
C VAL A 423 10.68 34.38 1.05
N GLY A 424 9.39 34.28 1.40
CA GLY A 424 8.55 35.42 1.76
C GLY A 424 8.07 36.21 0.55
N ALA A 425 7.22 37.21 0.81
CA ALA A 425 6.65 38.04 -0.25
C ALA A 425 7.76 38.84 -1.03
N PRO A 426 7.62 39.01 -2.37
CA PRO A 426 6.42 38.73 -3.17
C PRO A 426 6.27 37.27 -3.68
N ASP A 427 7.37 36.53 -3.76
CA ASP A 427 7.37 35.22 -4.43
C ASP A 427 6.87 34.07 -3.52
N VAL A 428 6.84 34.29 -2.20
CA VAL A 428 6.40 33.38 -1.13
C VAL A 428 7.17 32.06 -1.11
N TRP A 429 7.08 31.25 -2.15
CA TRP A 429 7.79 29.98 -2.33
C TRP A 429 8.53 29.93 -3.65
N THR A 430 9.72 29.35 -3.64
CA THR A 430 10.53 29.11 -4.84
C THR A 430 10.94 27.65 -4.90
N ALA A 431 11.08 27.10 -6.10
CA ALA A 431 11.53 25.74 -6.33
C ALA A 431 12.91 25.75 -7.02
N GLN A 432 13.86 25.05 -6.43
CA GLN A 432 15.19 24.82 -6.99
C GLN A 432 15.30 23.39 -7.49
N LEU A 433 15.76 23.19 -8.72
CA LEU A 433 16.10 21.88 -9.27
C LEU A 433 17.38 21.38 -8.59
N LEU A 434 17.32 20.26 -7.89
CA LEU A 434 18.45 19.63 -7.21
C LEU A 434 19.18 18.62 -8.11
N GLY A 435 18.46 17.96 -9.01
CA GLY A 435 19.05 17.00 -9.93
C GLY A 435 18.05 16.45 -10.94
N GLU A 436 18.58 16.02 -12.07
CA GLU A 436 17.84 15.36 -13.16
C GLU A 436 18.18 13.88 -13.25
N ASN A 437 17.35 13.10 -13.94
CA ASN A 437 17.47 11.64 -14.10
C ASN A 437 17.47 10.90 -12.74
N ILE A 438 16.66 11.39 -11.82
CA ILE A 438 16.46 10.84 -10.48
C ILE A 438 15.07 10.24 -10.46
N SER A 439 14.98 8.95 -10.24
CA SER A 439 13.70 8.25 -10.09
C SER A 439 13.34 8.05 -8.62
N ILE A 440 12.05 7.94 -8.34
CA ILE A 440 11.51 7.43 -7.08
C ILE A 440 10.51 6.31 -7.39
N ALA A 441 10.50 5.27 -6.57
CA ALA A 441 9.65 4.11 -6.82
C ALA A 441 8.17 4.43 -6.57
N SER A 442 7.84 5.05 -5.46
CA SER A 442 6.46 5.33 -5.08
C SER A 442 6.32 6.64 -4.30
N GLN A 443 5.10 7.02 -4.01
CA GLN A 443 4.77 8.15 -3.13
C GLN A 443 5.37 7.99 -1.72
N ASN A 444 5.47 6.76 -1.23
CA ASN A 444 5.90 6.43 0.13
C ASN A 444 7.33 5.84 0.18
N ALA A 445 8.11 5.95 -0.89
CA ALA A 445 9.45 5.35 -0.97
C ALA A 445 10.56 6.21 -0.37
N ALA A 446 10.25 7.43 0.09
CA ALA A 446 11.20 8.35 0.69
C ALA A 446 11.00 8.46 2.21
N ALA A 447 12.11 8.48 2.94
CA ALA A 447 12.16 8.69 4.38
C ALA A 447 13.14 9.80 4.71
N TYR A 448 12.84 10.58 5.75
CA TYR A 448 13.72 11.63 6.26
C TYR A 448 14.18 11.26 7.67
N SER A 449 15.47 11.20 7.89
CA SER A 449 16.07 10.88 9.17
C SER A 449 17.43 11.58 9.31
N ASN A 450 17.76 12.00 10.50
CA ASN A 450 19.05 12.63 10.85
C ASN A 450 19.50 13.75 9.91
N GLY A 451 18.55 14.55 9.39
CA GLY A 451 18.86 15.65 8.48
C GLY A 451 19.08 15.24 7.02
N MET A 452 18.93 13.99 6.68
CA MET A 452 19.10 13.43 5.34
C MET A 452 17.81 12.82 4.84
N ALA A 453 17.58 12.90 3.53
CA ALA A 453 16.50 12.18 2.87
C ALA A 453 17.07 10.96 2.14
N PHE A 454 16.45 9.81 2.36
CA PHE A 454 16.79 8.53 1.72
C PHE A 454 15.60 8.05 0.91
N TRP A 455 15.83 7.52 -0.28
CA TRP A 455 14.73 6.94 -1.06
C TRP A 455 15.17 5.81 -1.98
N MET A 456 14.22 4.95 -2.25
CA MET A 456 14.36 3.89 -3.25
C MET A 456 13.87 4.41 -4.59
N GLY A 457 14.75 4.40 -5.57
CA GLY A 457 14.41 4.62 -6.97
C GLY A 457 13.89 3.35 -7.65
N LYS A 458 13.75 3.39 -8.96
CA LYS A 458 13.36 2.21 -9.77
C LYS A 458 14.53 1.25 -10.02
N ASP A 459 15.76 1.75 -9.91
CA ASP A 459 16.98 1.04 -10.27
C ASP A 459 18.11 1.15 -9.23
N LYS A 460 18.01 2.05 -8.25
CA LYS A 460 19.03 2.26 -7.20
C LYS A 460 18.46 3.03 -6.01
N PHE A 461 19.23 3.06 -4.94
CA PHE A 461 18.96 3.91 -3.78
C PHE A 461 19.70 5.24 -3.89
N TYR A 462 19.14 6.25 -3.26
CA TYR A 462 19.68 7.60 -3.25
C TYR A 462 19.66 8.19 -1.84
N VAL A 463 20.53 9.17 -1.64
CA VAL A 463 20.56 10.01 -0.44
C VAL A 463 20.71 11.48 -0.83
N TYR A 464 20.07 12.35 -0.05
CA TYR A 464 20.22 13.80 -0.12
C TYR A 464 20.67 14.31 1.25
N ASP A 465 21.86 14.89 1.26
CA ASP A 465 22.50 15.54 2.41
C ASP A 465 22.86 17.02 2.12
N GLY A 466 22.08 17.66 1.25
CA GLY A 466 22.38 18.94 0.59
C GLY A 466 22.80 18.76 -0.87
N VAL A 467 23.22 17.56 -1.25
CA VAL A 467 23.51 17.15 -2.63
C VAL A 467 22.93 15.76 -2.88
N VAL A 468 22.28 15.56 -4.01
CA VAL A 468 21.75 14.24 -4.39
C VAL A 468 22.90 13.31 -4.81
N LYS A 469 22.97 12.14 -4.19
CA LYS A 469 23.98 11.11 -4.46
C LYS A 469 23.31 9.74 -4.59
N PRO A 470 23.80 8.87 -5.50
CA PRO A 470 23.48 7.46 -5.40
C PRO A 470 24.06 6.88 -4.11
N LEU A 471 23.27 6.07 -3.42
CA LEU A 471 23.69 5.38 -2.20
C LEU A 471 24.27 4.01 -2.58
N PRO A 472 25.55 3.73 -2.32
CA PRO A 472 26.13 2.42 -2.58
C PRO A 472 25.38 1.33 -1.84
N CYS A 473 25.10 0.21 -2.49
CA CYS A 473 24.30 -0.86 -1.91
C CYS A 473 24.93 -2.23 -2.19
N SER A 474 25.31 -2.94 -1.14
CA SER A 474 25.90 -4.28 -1.22
C SER A 474 24.90 -5.40 -1.53
N VAL A 475 23.62 -5.08 -1.57
CA VAL A 475 22.51 -5.99 -1.94
C VAL A 475 21.70 -5.50 -3.14
N HIS A 476 22.27 -4.56 -3.90
CA HIS A 476 21.61 -3.91 -5.03
C HIS A 476 21.05 -4.94 -6.03
N ARG A 477 21.89 -5.86 -6.49
CA ARG A 477 21.50 -6.89 -7.43
C ARG A 477 20.35 -7.76 -6.90
N HIS A 478 20.41 -8.16 -5.63
CA HIS A 478 19.37 -8.96 -4.99
C HIS A 478 18.03 -8.24 -4.97
N VAL A 479 18.02 -6.95 -4.67
CA VAL A 479 16.79 -6.16 -4.58
C VAL A 479 16.21 -5.84 -5.97
N PHE A 480 17.01 -5.27 -6.86
CA PHE A 480 16.50 -4.72 -8.12
C PHE A 480 16.33 -5.76 -9.25
N GLU A 481 17.03 -6.90 -9.21
CA GLU A 481 16.76 -8.02 -10.14
C GLU A 481 15.49 -8.79 -9.76
N THR A 482 15.07 -8.74 -8.50
CA THR A 482 13.88 -9.44 -8.02
C THR A 482 12.69 -8.53 -7.77
N LEU A 483 12.85 -7.21 -7.81
CA LEU A 483 11.77 -6.25 -7.65
C LEU A 483 10.68 -6.45 -8.70
N ASN A 484 9.44 -6.61 -8.26
CA ASN A 484 8.30 -6.64 -9.16
C ASN A 484 8.01 -5.23 -9.70
N LEU A 485 8.42 -4.97 -10.94
CA LEU A 485 8.27 -3.66 -11.57
C LEU A 485 6.81 -3.29 -11.88
N GLU A 486 5.87 -4.24 -11.90
CA GLU A 486 4.44 -3.93 -12.01
C GLU A 486 3.88 -3.39 -10.69
N GLN A 487 4.52 -3.75 -9.57
CA GLN A 487 4.08 -3.44 -8.22
C GLN A 487 4.92 -2.36 -7.52
N TYR A 488 5.86 -1.72 -8.22
CA TYR A 488 6.81 -0.76 -7.61
C TYR A 488 6.10 0.41 -6.89
N ARG A 489 4.88 0.76 -7.28
CA ARG A 489 4.08 1.82 -6.61
C ARG A 489 3.63 1.44 -5.20
N GLN A 490 3.76 0.17 -4.81
CA GLN A 490 3.48 -0.30 -3.45
C GLN A 490 4.66 -0.14 -2.48
N VAL A 491 5.86 0.15 -2.98
CA VAL A 491 7.04 0.34 -2.13
C VAL A 491 6.73 1.36 -1.05
N THR A 492 7.01 1.01 0.19
CA THR A 492 6.87 1.90 1.34
C THR A 492 8.15 1.91 2.14
N SER A 493 8.53 3.09 2.61
CA SER A 493 9.68 3.28 3.48
C SER A 493 9.25 3.55 4.90
N GLY A 494 10.17 3.37 5.82
CA GLY A 494 10.01 3.72 7.21
C GLY A 494 11.36 3.91 7.89
N THR A 495 11.37 4.61 9.00
CA THR A 495 12.54 4.81 9.84
C THR A 495 12.39 4.03 11.14
N ASN A 496 13.51 3.62 11.71
CA ASN A 496 13.63 3.11 13.06
C ASN A 496 14.82 3.85 13.70
N GLU A 497 14.53 5.01 14.29
CA GLU A 497 15.54 5.92 14.81
C GLU A 497 16.35 5.32 15.97
N GLU A 498 15.78 4.41 16.76
CA GLU A 498 16.46 3.73 17.86
C GLU A 498 17.69 2.94 17.36
N PHE A 499 17.60 2.36 16.17
CA PHE A 499 18.66 1.55 15.57
C PHE A 499 19.33 2.23 14.36
N HIS A 500 18.97 3.47 14.05
CA HIS A 500 19.51 4.22 12.91
C HIS A 500 19.26 3.54 11.56
N GLU A 501 18.08 2.98 11.39
CA GLU A 501 17.70 2.17 10.25
C GLU A 501 16.70 2.89 9.34
N ILE A 502 16.88 2.73 8.03
CA ILE A 502 15.89 3.05 7.02
C ILE A 502 15.44 1.74 6.37
N TRP A 503 14.15 1.49 6.44
CA TRP A 503 13.51 0.30 5.91
C TRP A 503 12.80 0.61 4.60
N TRP A 504 12.87 -0.30 3.62
CA TRP A 504 12.01 -0.30 2.45
C TRP A 504 11.37 -1.67 2.29
N PHE A 505 10.04 -1.68 2.24
CA PHE A 505 9.24 -2.88 1.98
C PHE A 505 8.84 -2.87 0.51
N TYR A 506 8.99 -4.00 -0.16
CA TYR A 506 8.73 -4.12 -1.60
C TYR A 506 8.17 -5.50 -1.97
N CYS A 507 7.59 -5.61 -3.18
CA CYS A 507 7.08 -6.85 -3.74
C CYS A 507 8.21 -7.57 -4.47
N ASN A 508 8.47 -8.82 -4.11
CA ASN A 508 9.56 -9.63 -4.68
C ASN A 508 9.04 -10.60 -5.73
N GLY A 509 9.75 -10.75 -6.84
CA GLY A 509 9.44 -11.70 -7.91
C GLY A 509 8.07 -11.44 -8.56
N ILE A 510 7.14 -12.35 -8.40
CA ILE A 510 5.76 -12.23 -8.91
C ILE A 510 4.75 -11.84 -7.83
N SER A 511 5.22 -11.52 -6.62
CA SER A 511 4.35 -11.13 -5.50
C SER A 511 3.60 -9.85 -5.82
N THR A 512 2.33 -9.79 -5.44
CA THR A 512 1.48 -8.61 -5.49
C THR A 512 1.35 -7.93 -4.13
N THR A 513 2.06 -8.42 -3.13
CA THR A 513 2.10 -7.87 -1.77
C THR A 513 3.54 -7.57 -1.38
N ASN A 514 3.77 -6.56 -0.55
CA ASN A 514 5.08 -6.29 0.02
C ASN A 514 5.45 -7.44 0.96
N ASP A 515 6.27 -8.35 0.51
CA ASP A 515 6.69 -9.57 1.22
C ASP A 515 8.15 -9.55 1.64
N SER A 516 8.92 -8.62 1.12
CA SER A 516 10.36 -8.51 1.36
C SER A 516 10.72 -7.11 1.85
N TYR A 517 11.82 -7.04 2.58
CA TYR A 517 12.38 -5.76 3.01
C TYR A 517 13.89 -5.70 2.79
N VAL A 518 14.38 -4.47 2.65
CA VAL A 518 15.79 -4.12 2.70
C VAL A 518 15.98 -2.99 3.68
N VAL A 519 17.04 -3.04 4.45
CA VAL A 519 17.37 -2.05 5.48
C VAL A 519 18.76 -1.49 5.23
N TYR A 520 18.86 -0.18 5.39
CA TYR A 520 20.13 0.54 5.45
C TYR A 520 20.33 1.14 6.84
N ASN A 521 21.37 0.74 7.52
CA ASN A 521 21.81 1.39 8.74
C ASN A 521 22.74 2.55 8.38
N TYR A 522 22.26 3.78 8.56
CA TYR A 522 22.97 4.98 8.11
C TYR A 522 24.11 5.40 9.07
N LEU A 523 24.19 4.81 10.27
CA LEU A 523 25.29 5.07 11.21
C LEU A 523 26.49 4.15 10.92
N GLU A 524 26.23 2.89 10.62
CA GLU A 524 27.27 1.87 10.40
C GLU A 524 27.58 1.68 8.90
N ASP A 525 26.83 2.32 8.00
CA ASP A 525 26.93 2.21 6.54
C ASP A 525 26.86 0.76 6.02
N ILE A 526 25.85 0.03 6.49
CA ILE A 526 25.66 -1.39 6.18
C ILE A 526 24.24 -1.68 5.72
N TRP A 527 24.11 -2.74 4.92
CA TRP A 527 22.84 -3.22 4.37
C TRP A 527 22.52 -4.61 4.89
N TYR A 528 21.23 -4.86 5.11
CA TYR A 528 20.70 -6.20 5.36
C TYR A 528 19.29 -6.34 4.82
N ILE A 529 18.84 -7.59 4.70
CA ILE A 529 17.61 -7.96 3.97
C ILE A 529 16.81 -8.94 4.81
N GLY A 530 15.58 -9.16 4.39
CA GLY A 530 14.73 -10.22 4.94
C GLY A 530 13.33 -10.22 4.34
N THR A 531 12.49 -11.06 4.90
CA THR A 531 11.11 -11.25 4.51
C THR A 531 10.18 -10.75 5.62
N LEU A 532 9.34 -9.78 5.33
CA LEU A 532 8.31 -9.28 6.24
C LEU A 532 7.28 -8.50 5.46
N ALA A 533 6.00 -8.83 5.66
CA ALA A 533 4.91 -8.18 4.96
C ALA A 533 4.40 -6.96 5.75
N ARG A 534 4.69 -5.76 5.25
CA ARG A 534 4.17 -4.50 5.80
C ARG A 534 3.68 -3.59 4.69
N THR A 535 2.57 -2.90 4.93
CA THR A 535 1.90 -2.06 3.94
C THR A 535 2.13 -0.58 4.13
N ALA A 536 2.38 -0.16 5.37
CA ALA A 536 2.76 1.19 5.75
C ALA A 536 3.54 1.15 7.07
N TRP A 537 4.34 2.16 7.33
CA TRP A 537 5.20 2.26 8.50
C TRP A 537 5.20 3.67 9.08
N LEU A 538 5.29 3.77 10.39
CA LEU A 538 5.37 4.99 11.16
C LEU A 538 6.42 4.80 12.26
N ASP A 539 7.38 5.71 12.36
CA ASP A 539 8.39 5.66 13.42
C ASP A 539 7.81 6.00 14.80
N SER A 540 8.59 5.70 15.82
CA SER A 540 8.22 5.85 17.23
C SER A 540 7.81 7.27 17.64
N GLY A 541 8.31 8.34 17.08
CA GLY A 541 7.89 9.75 17.27
C GLY A 541 7.05 10.06 18.51
N LEU A 542 5.73 10.12 18.35
CA LEU A 542 4.76 10.30 19.44
C LEU A 542 4.39 8.98 20.15
N GLN A 543 4.83 7.85 19.63
CA GLN A 543 4.59 6.52 20.18
C GLN A 543 5.86 5.99 20.86
N THR A 544 5.73 4.92 21.62
CA THR A 544 6.87 4.28 22.30
C THR A 544 7.66 3.34 21.39
N SER A 545 7.08 2.90 20.30
CA SER A 545 7.63 1.92 19.37
C SER A 545 7.20 2.27 17.94
N PRO A 546 7.94 1.85 16.92
CA PRO A 546 7.49 1.96 15.53
C PRO A 546 6.20 1.18 15.31
N ILE A 547 5.28 1.73 14.52
CA ILE A 547 4.00 1.12 14.18
C ILE A 547 3.97 0.78 12.70
N ALA A 548 3.48 -0.41 12.38
CA ALA A 548 3.24 -0.81 11.01
C ALA A 548 1.82 -1.32 10.79
N ALA A 549 1.33 -1.13 9.57
CA ALA A 549 0.10 -1.75 9.10
C ALA A 549 0.40 -3.08 8.42
N THR A 550 -0.47 -4.06 8.64
CA THR A 550 -0.31 -5.43 8.15
C THR A 550 -1.37 -5.78 7.10
N TYR A 551 -1.18 -6.90 6.41
CA TYR A 551 -2.22 -7.49 5.55
C TYR A 551 -3.31 -8.23 6.34
N SER A 552 -3.14 -8.40 7.65
CA SER A 552 -4.19 -8.89 8.57
C SER A 552 -5.15 -7.76 9.01
N TYR A 553 -5.02 -6.58 8.39
CA TYR A 553 -5.89 -5.41 8.61
C TYR A 553 -5.86 -4.88 10.04
N ASN A 554 -4.70 -4.95 10.69
CA ASN A 554 -4.45 -4.38 12.01
C ASN A 554 -3.16 -3.55 12.03
N LEU A 555 -2.95 -2.83 13.12
CA LEU A 555 -1.70 -2.14 13.43
C LEU A 555 -0.91 -2.95 14.45
N VAL A 556 0.40 -3.02 14.23
CA VAL A 556 1.33 -3.69 15.13
C VAL A 556 2.42 -2.74 15.61
N ASN A 557 2.76 -2.80 16.90
CA ASN A 557 3.97 -2.21 17.44
C ASN A 557 5.15 -3.10 17.13
N HIS A 558 6.20 -2.55 16.52
CA HIS A 558 7.47 -3.22 16.31
C HIS A 558 8.41 -3.03 17.51
N GLU A 559 9.47 -3.81 17.56
CA GLU A 559 10.45 -3.83 18.67
C GLU A 559 9.78 -4.07 20.04
N THR A 560 8.68 -4.81 20.05
CA THR A 560 7.91 -5.13 21.25
C THR A 560 7.85 -6.64 21.43
N GLY A 561 8.46 -7.13 22.53
CA GLY A 561 8.61 -8.56 22.75
C GLY A 561 9.64 -9.21 21.84
N LEU A 562 9.58 -10.55 21.70
CA LEU A 562 10.54 -11.36 20.96
C LEU A 562 9.91 -12.18 19.84
N ASP A 563 8.59 -12.23 19.80
CA ASP A 563 7.83 -13.12 18.94
C ASP A 563 6.83 -12.36 18.08
N ASN A 564 6.18 -13.07 17.18
CA ASN A 564 5.10 -12.55 16.35
C ASN A 564 3.77 -12.70 17.11
N LEU A 565 3.23 -11.59 17.61
CA LEU A 565 1.93 -11.45 18.24
C LEU A 565 1.00 -10.56 17.37
N GLU A 566 1.08 -10.70 16.05
CA GLU A 566 0.14 -10.04 15.12
C GLU A 566 -1.30 -10.52 15.37
N ASP A 567 -1.48 -11.81 15.68
CA ASP A 567 -2.69 -12.36 16.30
C ASP A 567 -2.46 -12.52 17.81
N PRO A 568 -3.08 -11.68 18.66
CA PRO A 568 -2.87 -11.75 20.12
C PRO A 568 -3.25 -13.09 20.75
N SER A 569 -4.07 -13.89 20.07
CA SER A 569 -4.50 -15.21 20.54
C SER A 569 -3.56 -16.36 20.14
N ASN A 570 -2.57 -16.08 19.28
CA ASN A 570 -1.72 -17.10 18.68
C ASN A 570 -0.28 -16.60 18.50
N GLU A 571 0.49 -16.63 19.58
CA GLU A 571 1.91 -16.30 19.55
C GLU A 571 2.68 -17.25 18.65
N GLN A 572 3.44 -16.71 17.71
CA GLN A 572 4.28 -17.45 16.78
C GLN A 572 5.74 -17.06 16.95
N PRO A 573 6.67 -18.03 16.98
CA PRO A 573 8.10 -17.70 17.01
C PRO A 573 8.51 -16.97 15.73
N ILE A 574 9.46 -16.05 15.86
CA ILE A 574 10.12 -15.42 14.73
C ILE A 574 11.31 -16.26 14.32
N THR A 575 11.23 -16.91 13.18
CA THR A 575 12.38 -17.59 12.58
C THR A 575 13.38 -16.54 12.09
N ALA A 576 14.59 -16.57 12.67
CA ALA A 576 15.66 -15.66 12.32
C ALA A 576 16.92 -16.43 11.97
N TYR A 577 17.62 -16.06 10.90
CA TYR A 577 18.88 -16.68 10.53
C TYR A 577 19.86 -15.71 9.88
N ILE A 578 21.15 -16.10 9.97
CA ILE A 578 22.24 -15.47 9.24
C ILE A 578 23.21 -16.52 8.72
N THR A 579 23.68 -16.35 7.49
CA THR A 579 24.61 -17.27 6.83
C THR A 579 25.83 -16.51 6.34
N SER A 580 27.02 -17.01 6.68
CA SER A 580 28.29 -16.42 6.23
C SER A 580 28.50 -16.64 4.73
N ALA A 581 29.33 -15.83 4.14
CA ALA A 581 29.97 -16.15 2.87
C ALA A 581 30.83 -17.44 3.03
N GLN A 582 31.25 -17.99 1.89
CA GLN A 582 32.06 -19.19 1.86
C GLN A 582 33.50 -18.83 2.26
N PHE A 583 34.05 -19.53 3.23
CA PHE A 583 35.42 -19.38 3.67
C PHE A 583 36.20 -20.68 3.48
N ASP A 584 37.50 -20.61 3.36
CA ASP A 584 38.39 -21.73 3.16
C ASP A 584 39.68 -21.65 3.96
N LEU A 585 40.61 -22.57 3.68
CA LEU A 585 41.96 -22.59 4.25
C LEU A 585 42.95 -22.54 3.08
N ASP A 586 43.91 -21.61 3.13
CA ASP A 586 44.96 -21.44 2.11
C ASP A 586 44.42 -21.26 0.70
N ASP A 587 43.47 -20.33 0.50
CA ASP A 587 42.81 -20.02 -0.76
C ASP A 587 42.16 -21.26 -1.45
N GLY A 588 41.63 -22.19 -0.64
CA GLY A 588 40.99 -23.40 -1.13
C GLY A 588 41.92 -24.43 -1.77
N HIS A 589 43.24 -24.28 -1.62
CA HIS A 589 44.23 -25.19 -2.17
C HIS A 589 44.13 -26.59 -1.59
N ASN A 590 43.87 -26.69 -0.28
CA ASN A 590 43.70 -27.94 0.47
C ASN A 590 42.23 -28.13 0.90
N PHE A 591 41.83 -29.39 1.09
CA PHE A 591 40.65 -29.66 1.89
C PHE A 591 40.93 -29.26 3.34
N MET A 592 39.98 -28.67 4.01
CA MET A 592 40.00 -28.42 5.41
C MET A 592 39.18 -29.48 6.15
N PHE A 593 39.66 -29.88 7.29
CA PHE A 593 38.93 -30.69 8.24
C PHE A 593 38.66 -29.85 9.50
N VAL A 594 37.39 -29.66 9.80
CA VAL A 594 36.93 -28.94 11.00
C VAL A 594 36.71 -29.95 12.11
N TRP A 595 37.44 -29.75 13.21
CA TRP A 595 37.42 -30.66 14.34
C TRP A 595 36.45 -30.20 15.44
N ARG A 596 36.47 -28.91 15.75
CA ARG A 596 35.66 -28.32 16.82
C ARG A 596 35.42 -26.84 16.58
N MET A 597 34.38 -26.32 17.22
CA MET A 597 34.10 -24.90 17.29
C MET A 597 33.71 -24.50 18.69
N LEU A 598 34.12 -23.30 19.11
CA LEU A 598 33.64 -22.63 20.31
C LEU A 598 32.62 -21.59 19.85
N PRO A 599 31.33 -21.75 20.17
CA PRO A 599 30.34 -20.71 19.87
C PRO A 599 30.63 -19.48 20.75
N ASP A 600 30.40 -18.32 20.22
CA ASP A 600 30.46 -17.05 20.93
C ASP A 600 29.10 -16.37 20.69
N ILE A 601 28.10 -16.80 21.46
CA ILE A 601 26.71 -16.35 21.33
C ILE A 601 26.17 -16.05 22.74
N THR A 602 25.37 -15.01 22.84
CA THR A 602 24.66 -14.66 24.08
C THR A 602 23.18 -14.71 23.86
N PHE A 603 22.43 -15.17 24.82
CA PHE A 603 20.97 -15.23 24.84
C PHE A 603 20.36 -14.22 25.82
N VAL A 604 21.12 -13.22 26.20
CA VAL A 604 20.65 -12.15 27.10
C VAL A 604 19.45 -11.43 26.45
N GLY A 605 18.38 -11.30 27.21
CA GLY A 605 17.12 -10.71 26.74
C GLY A 605 16.05 -11.74 26.35
N SER A 606 16.38 -13.04 26.31
CA SER A 606 15.38 -14.11 26.11
C SER A 606 14.37 -14.15 27.26
N SER A 607 13.13 -14.50 26.94
CA SER A 607 12.03 -14.61 27.92
C SER A 607 11.82 -16.03 28.46
N ILE A 608 12.45 -17.04 27.84
CA ILE A 608 12.36 -18.45 28.24
C ILE A 608 13.58 -18.86 29.04
N GLU A 609 13.42 -19.90 29.91
CA GLU A 609 14.47 -20.39 30.81
C GLU A 609 15.63 -21.09 30.09
N ALA A 610 15.38 -21.71 28.95
CA ALA A 610 16.38 -22.44 28.18
C ALA A 610 16.41 -22.01 26.71
N PRO A 611 16.87 -20.79 26.42
CA PRO A 611 16.96 -20.31 25.06
C PRO A 611 18.00 -21.10 24.27
N SER A 612 17.72 -21.36 23.02
CA SER A 612 18.64 -22.09 22.14
C SER A 612 18.59 -21.56 20.71
N ALA A 613 19.69 -21.75 20.01
CA ALA A 613 19.83 -21.51 18.59
C ALA A 613 20.47 -22.72 17.92
N THR A 614 20.35 -22.83 16.63
CA THR A 614 20.94 -23.89 15.83
C THR A 614 22.12 -23.33 15.04
N MET A 615 23.28 -23.96 15.17
CA MET A 615 24.47 -23.63 14.39
C MET A 615 24.77 -24.75 13.41
N THR A 616 24.84 -24.45 12.13
CA THR A 616 25.06 -25.40 11.05
C THR A 616 26.30 -25.02 10.25
N LEU A 617 27.21 -25.96 10.07
CA LEU A 617 28.36 -25.82 9.18
C LEU A 617 28.12 -26.61 7.89
N TYR A 618 28.15 -25.92 6.77
CA TYR A 618 27.95 -26.49 5.44
C TYR A 618 29.28 -26.67 4.72
N PRO A 619 29.78 -27.89 4.56
CA PRO A 619 31.00 -28.15 3.77
C PRO A 619 30.66 -28.15 2.26
N LEU A 620 31.52 -27.52 1.48
CA LEU A 620 31.44 -27.48 0.01
C LEU A 620 32.67 -28.22 -0.56
N ALA A 621 32.41 -28.96 -1.66
CA ALA A 621 33.46 -29.67 -2.36
C ALA A 621 34.34 -28.74 -3.21
N ASN A 622 33.74 -27.67 -3.72
CA ASN A 622 34.36 -26.62 -4.54
C ASN A 622 33.48 -25.38 -4.54
N SER A 623 34.07 -24.24 -4.88
CA SER A 623 33.30 -23.00 -5.05
C SER A 623 32.23 -23.16 -6.13
N GLY A 624 31.03 -22.65 -5.86
CA GLY A 624 29.90 -22.76 -6.77
C GLY A 624 29.19 -24.13 -6.76
N SER A 625 29.60 -25.08 -5.93
CA SER A 625 28.89 -26.38 -5.81
C SER A 625 27.49 -26.26 -5.21
N GLY A 626 27.16 -25.09 -4.66
CA GLY A 626 25.88 -24.79 -4.03
C GLY A 626 25.69 -25.51 -2.69
N TYR A 627 24.73 -25.04 -1.94
CA TYR A 627 24.16 -25.82 -0.85
C TYR A 627 23.01 -26.63 -1.45
N ASN A 628 22.98 -27.94 -1.24
CA ASN A 628 21.75 -28.70 -1.48
C ASN A 628 20.75 -28.32 -0.39
N ASP A 629 20.00 -27.26 -0.62
CA ASP A 629 18.82 -26.97 0.17
C ASP A 629 17.71 -27.92 -0.29
N PRO A 630 17.27 -28.86 0.54
CA PRO A 630 16.18 -29.77 0.19
C PRO A 630 14.84 -29.05 -0.05
N LEU A 631 14.74 -27.76 0.28
CA LEU A 631 13.57 -26.92 0.08
C LEU A 631 13.62 -26.08 -1.21
N SER A 632 14.74 -26.02 -1.92
CA SER A 632 14.79 -25.34 -3.22
C SER A 632 14.08 -26.17 -4.28
N VAL A 633 12.87 -25.76 -4.62
CA VAL A 633 12.08 -26.33 -5.71
C VAL A 633 12.82 -26.08 -7.03
N GLY A 634 13.40 -27.13 -7.62
CA GLY A 634 14.04 -27.10 -8.94
C GLY A 634 15.51 -27.46 -8.99
N SER A 635 16.21 -27.66 -7.89
CA SER A 635 17.52 -28.32 -7.94
C SER A 635 17.31 -29.81 -8.15
N VAL A 636 17.48 -30.28 -9.38
CA VAL A 636 17.67 -31.70 -9.64
C VAL A 636 18.90 -32.11 -8.84
N ALA A 637 18.68 -32.83 -7.75
CA ALA A 637 19.74 -33.36 -6.92
C ALA A 637 20.62 -34.31 -7.76
N THR A 638 21.66 -33.78 -8.34
CA THR A 638 22.75 -34.60 -8.84
C THR A 638 23.57 -35.04 -7.65
N GLY A 639 23.18 -36.14 -7.01
CA GLY A 639 23.99 -37.12 -6.31
C GLY A 639 25.01 -36.71 -5.24
N VAL A 640 25.14 -35.45 -4.85
CA VAL A 640 26.10 -35.03 -3.81
C VAL A 640 25.32 -34.73 -2.54
N VAL A 641 25.18 -35.73 -1.69
CA VAL A 641 24.70 -35.56 -0.33
C VAL A 641 25.74 -34.73 0.41
N GLN A 642 25.50 -33.44 0.59
CA GLN A 642 26.30 -32.61 1.46
C GLN A 642 26.04 -33.03 2.91
N ARG A 643 27.10 -33.38 3.62
CA ARG A 643 27.05 -33.67 5.06
C ARG A 643 27.17 -32.35 5.82
N SER A 644 26.04 -31.67 6.03
CA SER A 644 26.00 -30.59 7.02
C SER A 644 26.18 -31.14 8.43
N SER A 645 26.83 -30.37 9.31
CA SER A 645 26.86 -30.65 10.75
C SER A 645 26.07 -29.58 11.46
N THR A 646 24.99 -30.01 12.10
CA THR A 646 24.03 -29.14 12.80
C THR A 646 24.06 -29.43 14.28
N TYR A 647 24.15 -28.40 15.09
CA TYR A 647 24.22 -28.47 16.54
C TYR A 647 23.27 -27.45 17.16
N ILE A 648 22.54 -27.86 18.18
CA ILE A 648 21.79 -26.95 19.05
C ILE A 648 22.80 -26.34 20.03
N ILE A 649 22.71 -25.03 20.22
CA ILE A 649 23.56 -24.24 21.13
C ILE A 649 22.63 -23.57 22.14
N ASP A 650 23.02 -23.64 23.38
CA ASP A 650 22.42 -22.97 24.51
C ASP A 650 23.48 -22.17 25.28
N GLU A 651 23.10 -21.50 26.36
CA GLU A 651 24.03 -20.71 27.18
C GLU A 651 25.10 -21.54 27.91
N TYR A 652 24.94 -22.86 28.01
CA TYR A 652 25.87 -23.77 28.64
C TYR A 652 26.80 -24.49 27.66
N THR A 653 26.64 -24.23 26.36
CA THR A 653 27.42 -24.91 25.32
C THR A 653 28.83 -24.36 25.23
N GLU A 654 29.77 -25.06 25.83
CA GLU A 654 31.17 -24.66 25.83
C GLU A 654 31.90 -24.95 24.52
N GLN A 655 31.58 -26.08 23.87
CA GLN A 655 32.27 -26.53 22.65
C GLN A 655 31.37 -27.44 21.79
N LEU A 656 31.46 -27.25 20.47
CA LEU A 656 30.86 -28.13 19.48
C LEU A 656 31.92 -29.06 18.89
N ASN A 657 31.67 -30.37 18.93
CA ASN A 657 32.57 -31.39 18.33
C ASN A 657 32.11 -31.63 16.87
N ILE A 658 32.71 -30.90 15.93
CA ILE A 658 32.41 -30.94 14.52
C ILE A 658 33.36 -31.94 13.83
N ARG A 659 32.84 -32.68 12.83
CA ARG A 659 33.64 -33.58 11.97
C ARG A 659 33.25 -33.40 10.54
N VAL A 660 33.64 -32.27 9.98
CA VAL A 660 33.29 -31.85 8.63
C VAL A 660 34.56 -31.71 7.81
N ARG A 661 34.50 -32.26 6.59
CA ARG A 661 35.56 -32.14 5.59
C ARG A 661 34.99 -31.44 4.34
N GLY A 662 35.59 -30.39 3.89
CA GLY A 662 35.23 -29.65 2.69
C GLY A 662 36.44 -28.88 2.15
N ARG A 663 36.33 -28.38 0.93
CA ARG A 663 37.30 -27.44 0.41
C ARG A 663 36.99 -26.05 0.91
N GLN A 664 35.70 -25.77 1.08
CA GLN A 664 35.16 -24.55 1.63
C GLN A 664 34.08 -24.88 2.65
N ALA A 665 33.72 -23.93 3.47
CA ALA A 665 32.58 -24.05 4.40
C ALA A 665 31.81 -22.72 4.48
N ALA A 666 30.56 -22.79 4.87
CA ALA A 666 29.78 -21.65 5.31
C ALA A 666 29.09 -21.96 6.64
N LEU A 667 28.99 -20.95 7.49
CA LEU A 667 28.39 -21.04 8.81
C LEU A 667 27.00 -20.40 8.76
N LYS A 668 25.98 -21.14 9.22
CA LYS A 668 24.61 -20.63 9.43
C LYS A 668 24.27 -20.69 10.92
N ILE A 669 23.67 -19.63 11.42
CA ILE A 669 23.05 -19.58 12.75
C ILE A 669 21.58 -19.27 12.54
N GLU A 670 20.69 -20.00 13.21
CA GLU A 670 19.25 -19.80 13.12
C GLU A 670 18.55 -20.08 14.45
N SER A 671 17.42 -19.43 14.66
CA SER A 671 16.52 -19.70 15.79
C SER A 671 15.06 -19.70 15.29
N ASP A 672 14.27 -20.64 15.80
CA ASP A 672 12.86 -20.81 15.52
C ASP A 672 12.02 -21.02 16.80
N GLY A 673 12.64 -20.88 17.98
CA GLY A 673 11.97 -20.99 19.28
C GLY A 673 11.30 -19.68 19.69
N SER A 674 10.14 -19.78 20.35
CA SER A 674 9.48 -18.64 21.00
C SER A 674 10.31 -18.11 22.18
N GLY A 675 10.28 -16.80 22.38
CA GLY A 675 10.94 -16.13 23.49
C GLY A 675 12.46 -16.12 23.42
N VAL A 676 13.04 -16.43 22.27
CA VAL A 676 14.49 -16.47 22.07
C VAL A 676 14.99 -15.16 21.51
N GLN A 677 15.95 -14.55 22.20
CA GLN A 677 16.80 -13.48 21.71
C GLN A 677 18.24 -13.96 21.67
N TRP A 678 19.01 -13.54 20.68
CA TRP A 678 20.43 -13.86 20.61
C TRP A 678 21.23 -12.78 19.89
N GLN A 679 22.50 -12.68 20.30
CA GLN A 679 23.52 -11.91 19.62
C GLN A 679 24.76 -12.77 19.43
N LEU A 680 25.29 -12.80 18.22
CA LEU A 680 26.49 -13.57 17.88
C LEU A 680 27.70 -12.66 17.96
N GLY A 681 28.74 -13.16 18.69
CA GLY A 681 30.07 -12.57 18.71
C GLY A 681 30.99 -13.14 17.62
N PHE A 682 32.21 -13.53 18.02
CA PHE A 682 33.20 -14.09 17.12
C PHE A 682 33.51 -15.56 17.45
N PRO A 683 32.82 -16.52 16.82
CA PRO A 683 33.08 -17.93 17.03
C PRO A 683 34.54 -18.29 16.71
N ARG A 684 35.07 -19.31 17.40
CA ARG A 684 36.41 -19.83 17.14
C ARG A 684 36.33 -21.24 16.62
N ILE A 685 37.10 -21.52 15.57
CA ILE A 685 37.06 -22.79 14.84
C ILE A 685 38.45 -23.41 14.79
N ASP A 686 38.54 -24.73 15.00
CA ASP A 686 39.77 -25.52 14.80
C ASP A 686 39.71 -26.16 13.42
N MET A 687 40.41 -25.56 12.46
CA MET A 687 40.53 -26.03 11.08
C MET A 687 41.92 -26.58 10.83
N ARG A 688 41.99 -27.69 10.11
CA ARG A 688 43.26 -28.33 9.74
C ARG A 688 43.30 -28.69 8.28
N PRO A 689 44.41 -28.53 7.59
CA PRO A 689 44.53 -28.99 6.21
C PRO A 689 44.45 -30.54 6.18
N ASP A 690 43.65 -31.07 5.26
CA ASP A 690 43.37 -32.52 5.11
C ASP A 690 43.60 -32.97 3.67
N GLY A 691 44.76 -32.59 3.09
CA GLY A 691 45.20 -33.01 1.79
C GLY A 691 44.53 -32.27 0.64
N ARG A 692 44.86 -32.66 -0.59
CA ARG A 692 44.40 -32.03 -1.83
C ARG A 692 43.29 -32.80 -2.52
N ARG A 693 42.96 -34.00 -2.06
CA ARG A 693 41.95 -34.92 -2.60
C ARG A 693 41.04 -35.46 -1.50
#